data_374b447d4dd81a1e88dce281e55297b1
#
_entry.id   374b447d4dd81a1e88dce281e55297b1
#
_cell.length_a   1.000
_cell.length_b   1.000
_cell.length_c   1.000
_cell.angle_alpha   90.00
_cell.angle_beta   90.00
_cell.angle_gamma   90.00
#
_symmetry.space_group_name_H-M   'P 1'
#
loop_
_entity.id
_entity.type
_entity.pdbx_description
1 polymer ?
#
loop_
_entity_poly.entity_id
_entity_poly.type
_entity_poly.pdbx_seq_one_letter_code
_entity_poly.pdbx_strand_id
1 'polypeptide(L)'
;MKKLLALLLTVAMVLSLAACGPNTDQTTQAPAQTTQAPDQTKAPDQSTQAPDQPTQAPDQPTTAPEPEGKKTLNTYETKARELETWNIHYSQAAADLNVLCNLIDGLLTNDNHGNLKLNAAKSYESPDGGKTWIFTLNDGMTWFNKDGEEQAEVVASDWATGLEWVLNYAKNDSYNVSMPAEMIAGANDYYEYTKALTESDGAEAAKALTAEDGSKFAEMVGIAVDDAAGTITYSLVDQLPYFPSVATYNCLYPLSAELIEELGVDGYRDVTWENMWYSGAYTVTYFVSQNQKVLTKSPNYWNDANCSRFDTVTIKMVESASVAFQLFKNGELDHVSLDQATLQGIYNGTSDGDLKQYLVESRPTKYSYQIHLVYAKNLEDGTTPDTNWNTAIANENFRKSLYYGLDLTNYFARTNAINPLSCQNFAYTGNGVAFTSDGTDYTKLVLKELGMEYDYTKYTRVNAEAAAQYKAKAMEELAAKGVTFPVTVDYYISGSSDVAAQTAKVLENIFAECLGSDYVVLKTNTYVSSLANEVRKPRKASIFINGWGADFADPINFLGQETYDDPQAYYSNAYSLCNENDDPDLIAAYKEFTDLVVAAKAITNDMDARYAAFAKAEACMLNHALVIPCSYEVGWELTKVNNYTKVYSMYGMQAYRYVDWEVSETPYTTEQMEANAAKYNAE
;
A
#
# COMPACT_ATOMS: atom_id res chain seq x y z
N MET A 1 -16.56 -9.45 -27.12
CA MET A 1 -15.49 -10.01 -26.30
C MET A 1 -14.64 -8.94 -25.61
N LYS A 2 -14.07 -7.91 -26.31
CA LYS A 2 -13.31 -6.81 -25.66
C LYS A 2 -14.04 -6.05 -24.54
N LYS A 3 -15.36 -5.90 -24.62
CA LYS A 3 -16.16 -5.23 -23.57
C LYS A 3 -16.40 -6.10 -22.32
N LEU A 4 -16.24 -7.41 -22.42
CA LEU A 4 -16.41 -8.32 -21.28
C LEU A 4 -15.12 -8.43 -20.45
N LEU A 5 -13.96 -8.33 -21.10
CA LEU A 5 -12.64 -8.34 -20.44
C LEU A 5 -12.43 -7.07 -19.61
N ALA A 6 -12.81 -5.89 -20.14
CA ALA A 6 -12.78 -4.63 -19.39
C ALA A 6 -13.68 -4.67 -18.16
N LEU A 7 -14.81 -5.39 -18.21
CA LEU A 7 -15.73 -5.53 -17.09
C LEU A 7 -15.19 -6.49 -16.00
N LEU A 8 -14.42 -7.49 -16.39
CA LEU A 8 -13.79 -8.45 -15.45
C LEU A 8 -12.58 -7.83 -14.75
N LEU A 9 -11.73 -7.08 -15.44
CA LEU A 9 -10.62 -6.34 -14.85
C LEU A 9 -11.10 -5.26 -13.86
N THR A 10 -12.20 -4.56 -14.17
CA THR A 10 -12.79 -3.56 -13.26
C THR A 10 -13.35 -4.19 -11.97
N VAL A 11 -13.86 -5.40 -12.03
CA VAL A 11 -14.34 -6.13 -10.83
C VAL A 11 -13.16 -6.59 -9.98
N ALA A 12 -12.04 -6.91 -10.59
CA ALA A 12 -10.85 -7.41 -9.93
C ALA A 12 -10.16 -6.36 -9.04
N MET A 13 -9.95 -5.17 -9.56
CA MET A 13 -9.34 -4.06 -8.77
C MET A 13 -10.22 -3.57 -7.62
N VAL A 14 -11.55 -3.78 -7.70
CA VAL A 14 -12.49 -3.39 -6.64
C VAL A 14 -12.38 -4.25 -5.39
N LEU A 15 -11.97 -5.52 -5.51
CA LEU A 15 -11.84 -6.41 -4.36
C LEU A 15 -10.54 -6.16 -3.58
N SER A 16 -9.47 -5.71 -4.24
CA SER A 16 -8.21 -5.38 -3.56
C SER A 16 -8.26 -4.10 -2.72
N LEU A 17 -9.21 -3.18 -3.01
CA LEU A 17 -9.42 -1.93 -2.27
C LEU A 17 -10.39 -2.06 -1.09
N ALA A 18 -11.16 -3.15 -1.01
CA ALA A 18 -12.07 -3.41 0.11
C ALA A 18 -11.35 -3.88 1.40
N ALA A 19 -10.04 -4.17 1.34
CA ALA A 19 -9.27 -4.68 2.47
C ALA A 19 -8.71 -3.59 3.42
N CYS A 20 -8.87 -2.30 3.10
CA CYS A 20 -8.31 -1.20 3.89
C CYS A 20 -9.36 -0.25 4.49
N GLY A 21 -10.47 -0.77 5.00
CA GLY A 21 -11.39 -0.02 5.84
C GLY A 21 -11.53 -0.69 7.22
N PRO A 22 -11.67 0.07 8.31
CA PRO A 22 -11.86 -0.54 9.62
C PRO A 22 -13.20 -1.29 9.66
N ASN A 23 -13.14 -2.61 9.73
CA ASN A 23 -14.32 -3.43 9.98
C ASN A 23 -14.77 -3.22 11.42
N THR A 24 -15.96 -2.67 11.56
CA THR A 24 -16.68 -2.60 12.83
C THR A 24 -17.57 -3.85 13.01
N ASP A 25 -17.47 -4.40 14.20
CA ASP A 25 -18.18 -5.52 14.81
C ASP A 25 -19.59 -5.83 14.29
N GLN A 26 -19.82 -7.10 13.97
CA GLN A 26 -21.15 -7.69 13.99
C GLN A 26 -21.47 -8.19 15.41
N THR A 27 -22.31 -7.47 16.13
CA THR A 27 -22.96 -7.97 17.34
C THR A 27 -24.14 -8.85 16.96
N THR A 28 -24.02 -10.14 17.16
CA THR A 28 -25.17 -11.06 17.29
C THR A 28 -25.59 -11.11 18.75
N GLN A 29 -26.82 -10.68 19.00
CA GLN A 29 -27.49 -10.85 20.28
C GLN A 29 -27.76 -12.33 20.57
N ALA A 30 -27.44 -12.79 21.77
CA ALA A 30 -28.02 -13.97 22.40
C ALA A 30 -28.58 -13.61 23.78
N PRO A 31 -29.62 -14.29 24.27
CA PRO A 31 -30.53 -13.76 25.26
C PRO A 31 -30.07 -13.94 26.71
N ALA A 32 -30.58 -13.04 27.55
CA ALA A 32 -30.36 -12.96 28.98
C ALA A 32 -30.76 -14.20 29.77
N GLN A 33 -29.92 -14.64 30.69
CA GLN A 33 -30.33 -15.33 31.91
C GLN A 33 -29.62 -14.77 33.13
N THR A 34 -30.42 -14.33 34.06
CA THR A 34 -30.12 -13.91 35.43
C THR A 34 -29.67 -15.07 36.30
N THR A 35 -28.59 -14.89 37.07
CA THR A 35 -28.53 -15.44 38.46
C THR A 35 -27.48 -14.70 39.30
N GLN A 36 -27.83 -14.60 40.59
CA GLN A 36 -27.32 -13.83 41.71
C GLN A 36 -25.89 -14.16 42.15
N ALA A 37 -25.29 -13.15 42.77
CA ALA A 37 -24.06 -13.27 43.58
C ALA A 37 -24.31 -13.98 44.95
N PRO A 38 -23.25 -14.47 45.58
CA PRO A 38 -23.06 -14.16 46.98
C PRO A 38 -21.63 -13.77 47.38
N ASP A 39 -21.62 -12.71 48.13
CA ASP A 39 -20.97 -12.40 49.43
C ASP A 39 -19.49 -12.72 49.75
N GLN A 40 -18.97 -11.74 50.40
CA GLN A 40 -17.63 -11.42 50.93
C GLN A 40 -17.03 -12.50 51.86
N THR A 41 -15.67 -12.56 51.86
CA THR A 41 -14.94 -12.70 53.15
C THR A 41 -13.51 -12.11 53.09
N LYS A 42 -13.21 -11.38 54.10
CA LYS A 42 -12.08 -10.66 54.69
C LYS A 42 -10.65 -11.17 54.42
N ALA A 43 -9.77 -10.15 54.36
CA ALA A 43 -8.31 -10.24 54.55
C ALA A 43 -7.89 -10.58 55.99
N PRO A 44 -6.62 -10.91 56.22
CA PRO A 44 -5.93 -10.25 57.33
C PRO A 44 -4.58 -9.62 56.93
N ASP A 45 -4.34 -8.52 57.65
CA ASP A 45 -3.09 -7.77 57.82
C ASP A 45 -1.90 -8.63 58.24
N GLN A 46 -0.70 -8.25 57.77
CA GLN A 46 0.43 -8.03 58.70
C GLN A 46 1.58 -7.24 58.03
N SER A 47 1.94 -6.20 58.77
CA SER A 47 3.08 -5.30 58.65
C SER A 47 4.44 -5.98 58.88
N THR A 48 5.54 -5.47 58.25
CA THR A 48 6.74 -5.03 58.99
C THR A 48 7.79 -4.37 58.08
N GLN A 49 8.13 -3.13 58.44
CA GLN A 49 9.43 -2.46 58.57
C GLN A 49 10.50 -2.57 57.45
N ALA A 50 10.87 -1.37 56.98
CA ALA A 50 12.15 -1.04 56.35
C ALA A 50 13.31 -1.02 57.35
N PRO A 51 14.58 -1.09 56.88
CA PRO A 51 15.52 -0.06 57.31
C PRO A 51 16.44 0.52 56.19
N ASP A 52 16.61 1.82 56.31
CA ASP A 52 17.76 2.71 56.11
C ASP A 52 18.73 2.54 54.94
N GLN A 53 18.84 3.68 54.24
CA GLN A 53 19.93 4.10 53.35
C GLN A 53 21.28 4.22 54.07
N PRO A 54 22.39 4.27 53.24
CA PRO A 54 23.08 5.53 53.14
C PRO A 54 23.45 5.96 51.71
N THR A 55 23.34 7.24 51.53
CA THR A 55 23.82 8.18 50.50
C THR A 55 25.28 7.98 50.10
N GLN A 56 25.54 8.01 48.78
CA GLN A 56 26.71 8.70 48.16
C GLN A 56 26.35 9.13 46.72
N ALA A 57 26.55 10.38 46.43
CA ALA A 57 26.61 11.01 45.12
C ALA A 57 28.08 11.36 44.83
N PRO A 58 28.42 11.94 43.68
CA PRO A 58 28.22 11.55 42.28
C PRO A 58 29.56 11.41 41.53
N ASP A 59 29.64 10.67 40.51
CA ASP A 59 30.72 10.77 39.54
C ASP A 59 30.20 10.81 38.09
N GLN A 60 30.90 11.57 37.28
CA GLN A 60 30.72 12.14 35.95
C GLN A 60 30.10 11.21 34.86
N PRO A 61 29.61 11.80 33.76
CA PRO A 61 28.90 11.07 32.71
C PRO A 61 29.88 10.21 31.90
N THR A 62 29.89 8.95 32.16
CA THR A 62 30.35 7.95 31.21
C THR A 62 29.27 7.79 30.15
N THR A 63 29.61 8.03 28.90
CA THR A 63 28.84 7.61 27.76
C THR A 63 28.33 6.20 27.99
N ALA A 64 27.01 6.04 28.06
CA ALA A 64 26.42 4.69 28.15
C ALA A 64 26.89 3.88 26.94
N PRO A 65 27.27 2.60 27.12
CA PRO A 65 27.56 1.73 25.98
C PRO A 65 26.33 1.69 25.08
N GLU A 66 26.55 1.71 23.77
CA GLU A 66 25.48 1.41 22.80
C GLU A 66 24.85 0.09 23.22
N PRO A 67 23.50 0.01 23.32
CA PRO A 67 22.84 -1.21 23.72
C PRO A 67 23.14 -2.32 22.72
N GLU A 68 23.59 -3.48 23.18
CA GLU A 68 23.65 -4.67 22.34
C GLU A 68 22.27 -4.90 21.72
N GLY A 69 22.20 -4.99 20.37
CA GLY A 69 20.97 -5.15 19.64
C GLY A 69 20.22 -6.41 20.08
N LYS A 70 18.91 -6.29 20.26
CA LYS A 70 18.04 -7.36 20.63
C LYS A 70 17.96 -8.40 19.50
N LYS A 71 18.11 -9.69 19.83
CA LYS A 71 18.06 -10.80 18.86
C LYS A 71 16.68 -11.36 18.59
N THR A 72 15.65 -10.81 19.23
CA THR A 72 14.25 -11.23 19.04
C THR A 72 13.39 -10.02 18.74
N LEU A 73 12.39 -10.19 17.85
CA LEU A 73 11.39 -9.19 17.57
C LEU A 73 10.01 -9.72 17.96
N ASN A 74 9.28 -8.96 18.79
CA ASN A 74 7.88 -9.22 19.10
C ASN A 74 7.01 -8.14 18.46
N THR A 75 6.28 -8.52 17.44
CA THR A 75 5.37 -7.65 16.68
C THR A 75 3.93 -8.14 16.79
N TYR A 76 3.01 -7.47 16.15
CA TYR A 76 1.61 -7.86 16.15
C TYR A 76 0.93 -7.53 14.82
N GLU A 77 -0.19 -8.19 14.61
CA GLU A 77 -1.18 -7.84 13.58
C GLU A 77 -2.58 -7.94 14.21
N THR A 78 -3.54 -7.23 13.63
CA THR A 78 -4.93 -7.35 14.10
C THR A 78 -5.57 -8.64 13.59
N LYS A 79 -6.47 -9.24 14.38
CA LYS A 79 -7.17 -10.48 14.00
C LYS A 79 -7.99 -10.35 12.69
N ALA A 80 -8.43 -9.13 12.37
CA ALA A 80 -9.11 -8.83 11.11
C ALA A 80 -8.19 -8.97 9.88
N ARG A 81 -6.86 -8.98 10.09
CA ARG A 81 -5.83 -9.14 9.06
C ARG A 81 -5.07 -10.46 9.26
N GLU A 82 -5.79 -11.55 9.54
CA GLU A 82 -5.18 -12.87 9.58
C GLU A 82 -4.73 -13.31 8.20
N LEU A 83 -3.67 -14.09 8.15
CA LEU A 83 -3.16 -14.74 6.95
C LEU A 83 -4.25 -15.64 6.34
N GLU A 84 -4.55 -15.43 5.07
CA GLU A 84 -5.57 -16.17 4.33
C GLU A 84 -5.00 -17.42 3.64
N THR A 85 -3.76 -17.35 3.16
CA THR A 85 -3.07 -18.45 2.47
C THR A 85 -1.57 -18.46 2.71
N TRP A 86 -0.96 -19.65 2.71
CA TRP A 86 0.48 -19.85 2.70
C TRP A 86 1.05 -19.93 1.27
N ASN A 87 0.20 -19.94 0.26
CA ASN A 87 0.62 -19.98 -1.13
C ASN A 87 0.97 -18.57 -1.63
N ILE A 88 2.28 -18.28 -1.75
CA ILE A 88 2.78 -16.97 -2.17
C ILE A 88 2.37 -16.61 -3.59
N HIS A 89 2.21 -17.60 -4.48
CA HIS A 89 1.82 -17.39 -5.87
C HIS A 89 0.31 -17.15 -6.04
N TYR A 90 -0.49 -17.45 -5.00
CA TYR A 90 -1.93 -17.22 -4.96
C TYR A 90 -2.30 -15.94 -4.22
N SER A 91 -1.51 -15.56 -3.21
CA SER A 91 -1.84 -14.45 -2.31
C SER A 91 -1.89 -13.10 -3.03
N GLN A 92 -2.89 -12.29 -2.65
CA GLN A 92 -3.06 -10.88 -3.02
C GLN A 92 -3.17 -9.98 -1.78
N ALA A 93 -3.25 -10.59 -0.59
CA ALA A 93 -3.44 -9.87 0.65
C ALA A 93 -2.10 -9.36 1.21
N ALA A 94 -2.03 -8.06 1.54
CA ALA A 94 -0.86 -7.50 2.19
C ALA A 94 -0.52 -8.22 3.51
N ALA A 95 -1.54 -8.71 4.24
CA ALA A 95 -1.35 -9.46 5.47
C ALA A 95 -0.57 -10.77 5.27
N ASP A 96 -0.84 -11.50 4.17
CA ASP A 96 -0.12 -12.70 3.82
C ASP A 96 1.32 -12.36 3.43
N LEU A 97 1.48 -11.37 2.53
CA LEU A 97 2.78 -11.00 1.99
C LEU A 97 3.72 -10.42 3.04
N ASN A 98 3.20 -9.80 4.11
CA ASN A 98 3.99 -9.40 5.27
C ASN A 98 4.69 -10.57 5.98
N VAL A 99 4.14 -11.78 5.87
CA VAL A 99 4.75 -13.01 6.40
C VAL A 99 5.58 -13.69 5.31
N LEU A 100 4.97 -13.93 4.15
CA LEU A 100 5.52 -14.77 3.08
C LEU A 100 6.81 -14.20 2.46
N CYS A 101 7.00 -12.88 2.42
CA CYS A 101 8.22 -12.23 1.92
C CYS A 101 9.49 -12.54 2.77
N ASN A 102 9.32 -13.18 3.94
CA ASN A 102 10.41 -13.64 4.77
C ASN A 102 10.79 -15.10 4.53
N LEU A 103 9.91 -15.87 3.86
CA LEU A 103 9.98 -17.32 3.74
C LEU A 103 10.56 -17.78 2.40
N ILE A 104 10.40 -16.98 1.35
CA ILE A 104 10.90 -17.23 0.00
C ILE A 104 11.53 -15.95 -0.51
N ASP A 105 12.71 -16.05 -1.14
CA ASP A 105 13.42 -14.90 -1.72
C ASP A 105 13.05 -14.71 -3.19
N GLY A 106 12.66 -13.47 -3.56
CA GLY A 106 12.52 -13.03 -4.94
C GLY A 106 13.86 -12.59 -5.54
N LEU A 107 13.89 -12.28 -6.86
CA LEU A 107 15.10 -11.82 -7.56
C LEU A 107 15.69 -10.57 -6.94
N LEU A 108 14.84 -9.58 -6.63
CA LEU A 108 15.22 -8.29 -6.05
C LEU A 108 14.44 -8.02 -4.76
N THR A 109 14.94 -7.10 -3.95
CA THR A 109 14.32 -6.55 -2.76
C THR A 109 14.50 -5.03 -2.72
N ASN A 110 14.10 -4.37 -1.64
CA ASN A 110 14.37 -2.96 -1.42
C ASN A 110 15.27 -2.77 -0.19
N ASP A 111 16.01 -1.68 -0.18
CA ASP A 111 16.73 -1.21 1.00
C ASP A 111 15.83 -0.32 1.90
N ASN A 112 16.42 0.25 2.95
CA ASN A 112 15.73 1.16 3.87
C ASN A 112 15.45 2.55 3.26
N HIS A 113 16.02 2.88 2.10
CA HIS A 113 15.75 4.10 1.33
C HIS A 113 14.72 3.88 0.21
N GLY A 114 14.32 2.65 -0.05
CA GLY A 114 13.38 2.29 -1.12
C GLY A 114 14.04 1.96 -2.45
N ASN A 115 15.38 1.99 -2.52
CA ASN A 115 16.09 1.62 -3.73
C ASN A 115 16.02 0.11 -3.97
N LEU A 116 16.06 -0.29 -5.24
CA LEU A 116 16.20 -1.70 -5.60
C LEU A 116 17.55 -2.25 -5.14
N LYS A 117 17.49 -3.38 -4.44
CA LYS A 117 18.64 -4.12 -3.93
C LYS A 117 18.65 -5.52 -4.52
N LEU A 118 19.82 -6.02 -4.91
CA LEU A 118 20.01 -7.41 -5.31
C LEU A 118 19.63 -8.35 -4.16
N ASN A 119 18.98 -9.49 -4.51
CA ASN A 119 18.61 -10.53 -3.55
C ASN A 119 18.97 -11.90 -4.16
N ALA A 120 18.02 -12.75 -4.57
CA ALA A 120 18.35 -14.00 -5.24
C ALA A 120 19.16 -13.77 -6.54
N ALA A 121 18.95 -12.65 -7.24
CA ALA A 121 19.81 -12.24 -8.35
C ALA A 121 21.07 -11.53 -7.85
N LYS A 122 22.26 -11.90 -8.41
CA LYS A 122 23.54 -11.21 -8.22
C LYS A 122 23.78 -10.07 -9.22
N SER A 123 23.01 -10.05 -10.32
CA SER A 123 23.01 -8.96 -11.31
C SER A 123 21.75 -8.99 -12.15
N TYR A 124 21.42 -7.84 -12.74
CA TYR A 124 20.41 -7.74 -13.80
C TYR A 124 20.83 -6.70 -14.84
N GLU A 125 20.43 -6.89 -16.09
CA GLU A 125 20.72 -5.96 -17.19
C GLU A 125 19.63 -6.01 -18.27
N SER A 126 19.58 -4.93 -19.07
CA SER A 126 18.75 -4.89 -20.27
C SER A 126 19.58 -4.43 -21.46
N PRO A 127 19.79 -5.26 -22.48
CA PRO A 127 20.61 -4.91 -23.65
C PRO A 127 19.89 -3.99 -24.65
N ASP A 128 18.57 -3.77 -24.50
CA ASP A 128 17.72 -3.13 -25.50
C ASP A 128 16.79 -2.05 -24.92
N GLY A 129 17.15 -1.51 -23.75
CA GLY A 129 16.43 -0.39 -23.14
C GLY A 129 15.10 -0.77 -22.49
N GLY A 130 14.99 -1.98 -21.96
CA GLY A 130 13.85 -2.43 -21.16
C GLY A 130 12.88 -3.36 -21.88
N LYS A 131 13.19 -3.81 -23.10
CA LYS A 131 12.40 -4.82 -23.82
C LYS A 131 12.74 -6.24 -23.39
N THR A 132 14.01 -6.46 -23.07
CA THR A 132 14.55 -7.71 -22.54
C THR A 132 15.26 -7.44 -21.22
N TRP A 133 14.97 -8.25 -20.19
CA TRP A 133 15.65 -8.20 -18.90
C TRP A 133 16.29 -9.54 -18.60
N ILE A 134 17.57 -9.52 -18.26
CA ILE A 134 18.37 -10.72 -17.94
C ILE A 134 18.77 -10.61 -16.47
N PHE A 135 18.38 -11.59 -15.66
CA PHE A 135 18.78 -11.74 -14.27
C PHE A 135 19.75 -12.91 -14.14
N THR A 136 20.80 -12.75 -13.35
CA THR A 136 21.75 -13.84 -13.05
C THR A 136 21.70 -14.15 -11.56
N LEU A 137 21.46 -15.40 -11.21
CA LEU A 137 21.28 -15.88 -9.84
C LEU A 137 22.60 -15.96 -9.06
N ASN A 138 22.52 -15.83 -7.75
CA ASN A 138 23.61 -16.23 -6.85
C ASN A 138 23.75 -17.75 -6.84
N ASP A 139 24.98 -18.21 -6.53
CA ASP A 139 25.28 -19.63 -6.42
C ASP A 139 24.97 -20.14 -4.99
N GLY A 140 24.65 -21.41 -4.83
CA GLY A 140 24.51 -22.10 -3.54
C GLY A 140 23.22 -21.77 -2.78
N MET A 141 22.18 -21.31 -3.45
CA MET A 141 20.83 -21.20 -2.88
C MET A 141 20.16 -22.58 -2.86
N THR A 142 19.46 -22.88 -1.75
CA THR A 142 18.76 -24.15 -1.57
C THR A 142 17.34 -23.97 -1.10
N TRP A 143 16.49 -24.88 -1.53
CA TRP A 143 15.18 -25.12 -0.92
C TRP A 143 15.35 -25.99 0.32
N PHE A 144 14.67 -25.68 1.40
CA PHE A 144 14.69 -26.45 2.64
C PHE A 144 13.29 -26.54 3.25
N ASN A 145 13.05 -27.60 4.03
CA ASN A 145 11.77 -27.76 4.73
C ASN A 145 11.73 -26.93 6.02
N LYS A 146 10.62 -26.94 6.75
CA LYS A 146 10.45 -26.20 8.02
C LYS A 146 11.48 -26.53 9.10
N ASP A 147 12.08 -27.70 9.04
CA ASP A 147 13.08 -28.18 9.99
C ASP A 147 14.52 -27.82 9.58
N GLY A 148 14.67 -27.13 8.43
CA GLY A 148 15.94 -26.69 7.87
C GLY A 148 16.70 -27.77 7.11
N GLU A 149 16.06 -28.89 6.76
CA GLU A 149 16.67 -29.93 5.94
C GLU A 149 16.58 -29.54 4.45
N GLU A 150 17.73 -29.60 3.75
CA GLU A 150 17.82 -29.30 2.34
C GLU A 150 16.99 -30.28 1.50
N GLN A 151 16.24 -29.76 0.53
CA GLN A 151 15.35 -30.50 -0.36
C GLN A 151 15.87 -30.49 -1.79
N ALA A 152 16.24 -29.33 -2.32
CA ALA A 152 16.73 -29.13 -3.68
C ALA A 152 17.63 -27.88 -3.79
N GLU A 153 18.37 -27.71 -4.89
CA GLU A 153 18.97 -26.42 -5.26
C GLU A 153 17.88 -25.47 -5.79
N VAL A 154 18.04 -24.17 -5.55
CA VAL A 154 17.24 -23.14 -6.21
C VAL A 154 17.89 -22.86 -7.57
N VAL A 155 17.16 -23.10 -8.67
CA VAL A 155 17.65 -22.98 -10.03
C VAL A 155 16.82 -22.00 -10.86
N ALA A 156 17.30 -21.59 -12.03
CA ALA A 156 16.62 -20.59 -12.86
C ALA A 156 15.24 -21.06 -13.34
N SER A 157 15.07 -22.36 -13.59
CA SER A 157 13.78 -22.95 -13.98
C SER A 157 12.68 -22.85 -12.92
N ASP A 158 13.03 -22.61 -11.65
CA ASP A 158 12.04 -22.36 -10.59
C ASP A 158 11.23 -21.09 -10.85
N TRP A 159 11.81 -20.07 -11.49
CA TRP A 159 11.09 -18.85 -11.89
C TRP A 159 10.13 -19.09 -13.04
N ALA A 160 10.48 -19.97 -13.98
CA ALA A 160 9.57 -20.38 -15.05
C ALA A 160 8.39 -21.18 -14.47
N THR A 161 8.66 -22.08 -13.53
CA THR A 161 7.63 -22.87 -12.82
C THR A 161 6.68 -21.98 -12.04
N GLY A 162 7.22 -20.99 -11.28
CA GLY A 162 6.40 -20.03 -10.54
C GLY A 162 5.54 -19.16 -11.46
N LEU A 163 6.09 -18.67 -12.57
CA LEU A 163 5.35 -17.88 -13.53
C LEU A 163 4.27 -18.71 -14.26
N GLU A 164 4.55 -19.96 -14.60
CA GLU A 164 3.54 -20.87 -15.19
C GLU A 164 2.38 -21.10 -14.22
N TRP A 165 2.69 -21.32 -12.92
CA TRP A 165 1.66 -21.44 -11.90
C TRP A 165 0.76 -20.20 -11.84
N VAL A 166 1.35 -19.00 -11.81
CA VAL A 166 0.61 -17.72 -11.75
C VAL A 166 -0.26 -17.53 -12.99
N LEU A 167 0.23 -17.88 -14.18
CA LEU A 167 -0.46 -17.67 -15.45
C LEU A 167 -1.45 -18.77 -15.84
N ASN A 168 -1.46 -19.90 -15.13
CA ASN A 168 -2.35 -21.03 -15.45
C ASN A 168 -3.68 -20.89 -14.72
N TYR A 169 -4.74 -20.58 -15.46
CA TYR A 169 -6.09 -20.33 -14.92
C TYR A 169 -6.65 -21.50 -14.06
N ALA A 170 -6.32 -22.77 -14.41
CA ALA A 170 -6.79 -23.92 -13.64
C ALA A 170 -6.03 -24.13 -12.33
N LYS A 171 -4.78 -23.64 -12.22
CA LYS A 171 -3.95 -23.68 -11.01
C LYS A 171 -4.20 -22.48 -10.14
N ASN A 172 -4.40 -21.31 -10.75
CA ASN A 172 -4.46 -20.02 -10.08
C ASN A 172 -5.56 -19.14 -10.68
N ASP A 173 -6.65 -18.97 -9.94
CA ASP A 173 -7.77 -18.07 -10.28
C ASP A 173 -7.67 -16.72 -9.55
N SER A 174 -6.51 -16.40 -8.94
CA SER A 174 -6.26 -15.13 -8.28
C SER A 174 -5.86 -14.02 -9.25
N TYR A 175 -5.99 -12.76 -8.80
CA TYR A 175 -5.62 -11.59 -9.60
C TYR A 175 -4.10 -11.30 -9.63
N ASN A 176 -3.28 -12.11 -8.98
CA ASN A 176 -1.82 -12.01 -9.03
C ASN A 176 -1.26 -12.13 -10.46
N VAL A 177 -2.07 -12.62 -11.38
CA VAL A 177 -1.80 -12.74 -12.82
C VAL A 177 -1.71 -11.38 -13.55
N SER A 178 -2.28 -10.29 -13.04
CA SER A 178 -2.48 -9.04 -13.80
C SER A 178 -1.18 -8.44 -14.35
N MET A 179 -0.19 -8.21 -13.48
CA MET A 179 1.08 -7.60 -13.91
C MET A 179 1.86 -8.48 -14.91
N PRO A 180 2.13 -9.77 -14.65
CA PRO A 180 2.83 -10.59 -15.63
C PRO A 180 2.06 -10.74 -16.95
N ALA A 181 0.72 -10.86 -16.92
CA ALA A 181 -0.09 -10.96 -18.12
C ALA A 181 -0.03 -9.68 -18.99
N GLU A 182 0.08 -8.51 -18.37
CA GLU A 182 0.18 -7.23 -19.09
C GLU A 182 1.60 -6.93 -19.58
N MET A 183 2.64 -7.41 -18.90
CA MET A 183 4.02 -6.97 -19.12
C MET A 183 4.87 -7.99 -19.91
N ILE A 184 4.68 -9.30 -19.68
CA ILE A 184 5.49 -10.35 -20.30
C ILE A 184 4.88 -10.76 -21.63
N ALA A 185 5.69 -10.84 -22.68
CA ALA A 185 5.24 -11.22 -24.02
C ALA A 185 4.56 -12.60 -24.00
N GLY A 186 3.37 -12.70 -24.59
CA GLY A 186 2.60 -13.94 -24.69
C GLY A 186 1.97 -14.46 -23.39
N ALA A 187 2.23 -13.81 -22.24
CA ALA A 187 1.69 -14.24 -20.95
C ALA A 187 0.15 -14.17 -20.88
N ASN A 188 -0.45 -13.10 -21.38
CA ASN A 188 -1.91 -13.01 -21.49
C ASN A 188 -2.50 -14.06 -22.42
N ASP A 189 -1.82 -14.35 -23.54
CA ASP A 189 -2.27 -15.37 -24.50
C ASP A 189 -2.23 -16.77 -23.87
N TYR A 190 -1.24 -17.05 -23.03
CA TYR A 190 -1.15 -18.31 -22.28
C TYR A 190 -2.26 -18.39 -21.21
N TYR A 191 -2.52 -17.32 -20.47
CA TYR A 191 -3.62 -17.28 -19.51
C TYR A 191 -4.97 -17.57 -20.18
N GLU A 192 -5.28 -16.90 -21.29
CA GLU A 192 -6.53 -17.13 -22.03
C GLU A 192 -6.56 -18.54 -22.66
N TYR A 193 -5.42 -19.07 -23.08
CA TYR A 193 -5.32 -20.46 -23.56
C TYR A 193 -5.67 -21.47 -22.46
N THR A 194 -5.08 -21.35 -21.26
CA THR A 194 -5.36 -22.25 -20.14
C THR A 194 -6.80 -22.14 -19.65
N LYS A 195 -7.37 -20.93 -19.70
CA LYS A 195 -8.78 -20.69 -19.38
C LYS A 195 -9.70 -21.37 -20.39
N ALA A 196 -9.46 -21.20 -21.67
CA ALA A 196 -10.24 -21.87 -22.72
C ALA A 196 -10.12 -23.40 -22.65
N LEU A 197 -8.91 -23.91 -22.33
CA LEU A 197 -8.68 -25.35 -22.13
C LEU A 197 -9.47 -25.87 -20.93
N THR A 198 -9.50 -25.12 -19.84
CA THR A 198 -10.29 -25.45 -18.64
C THR A 198 -11.79 -25.54 -18.95
N GLU A 199 -12.30 -24.63 -19.79
CA GLU A 199 -13.70 -24.58 -20.18
C GLU A 199 -14.09 -25.68 -21.18
N SER A 200 -13.17 -26.13 -22.07
CA SER A 200 -13.44 -27.11 -23.12
C SER A 200 -13.15 -28.56 -22.72
N ASP A 201 -11.98 -28.82 -22.13
CA ASP A 201 -11.46 -30.17 -21.85
C ASP A 201 -11.40 -30.47 -20.34
N GLY A 202 -11.76 -29.49 -19.51
CA GLY A 202 -11.75 -29.56 -18.07
C GLY A 202 -10.45 -29.11 -17.41
N ALA A 203 -10.52 -28.83 -16.12
CA ALA A 203 -9.40 -28.26 -15.37
C ALA A 203 -8.15 -29.17 -15.35
N GLU A 204 -8.31 -30.49 -15.36
CA GLU A 204 -7.19 -31.43 -15.28
C GLU A 204 -6.25 -31.35 -16.48
N ALA A 205 -6.78 -31.08 -17.69
CA ALA A 205 -5.97 -30.88 -18.88
C ALA A 205 -5.07 -29.63 -18.77
N ALA A 206 -5.59 -28.56 -18.21
CA ALA A 206 -4.82 -27.32 -17.96
C ALA A 206 -3.85 -27.49 -16.77
N LYS A 207 -4.26 -28.15 -15.69
CA LYS A 207 -3.38 -28.44 -14.52
C LYS A 207 -2.17 -29.30 -14.89
N ALA A 208 -2.28 -30.15 -15.91
CA ALA A 208 -1.19 -31.00 -16.37
C ALA A 208 -0.10 -30.27 -17.18
N LEU A 209 -0.31 -28.97 -17.51
CA LEU A 209 0.71 -28.18 -18.20
C LEU A 209 1.86 -27.85 -17.24
N THR A 210 3.08 -27.75 -17.79
CA THR A 210 4.32 -27.44 -17.05
C THR A 210 5.09 -26.32 -17.74
N ALA A 211 6.14 -25.83 -17.08
CA ALA A 211 7.08 -24.86 -17.63
C ALA A 211 8.28 -25.48 -18.36
N GLU A 212 8.33 -26.79 -18.49
CA GLU A 212 9.45 -27.52 -19.12
C GLU A 212 9.70 -27.11 -20.56
N ASP A 213 10.92 -27.33 -21.02
CA ASP A 213 11.31 -27.11 -22.41
C ASP A 213 10.40 -27.85 -23.39
N GLY A 214 9.94 -27.13 -24.42
CA GLY A 214 9.01 -27.69 -25.44
C GLY A 214 7.57 -27.79 -24.97
N SER A 215 7.25 -27.32 -23.75
CA SER A 215 5.87 -27.19 -23.27
C SER A 215 5.13 -26.04 -23.97
N LYS A 216 3.81 -26.03 -23.84
CA LYS A 216 2.98 -24.95 -24.40
C LYS A 216 3.32 -23.60 -23.75
N PHE A 217 3.68 -23.59 -22.48
CA PHE A 217 4.15 -22.40 -21.76
C PHE A 217 5.46 -21.87 -22.38
N ALA A 218 6.46 -22.72 -22.53
CA ALA A 218 7.76 -22.35 -23.11
C ALA A 218 7.64 -21.84 -24.56
N GLU A 219 6.65 -22.34 -25.34
CA GLU A 219 6.38 -21.86 -26.69
C GLU A 219 5.73 -20.47 -26.74
N MET A 220 4.93 -20.12 -25.73
CA MET A 220 4.07 -18.92 -25.75
C MET A 220 4.62 -17.76 -24.94
N VAL A 221 5.20 -18.02 -23.75
CA VAL A 221 5.52 -17.01 -22.77
C VAL A 221 6.97 -16.54 -22.90
N GLY A 222 7.16 -15.25 -22.84
CA GLY A 222 8.46 -14.58 -22.99
C GLY A 222 9.36 -14.73 -21.76
N ILE A 223 9.59 -15.97 -21.31
CA ILE A 223 10.62 -16.29 -20.31
C ILE A 223 11.52 -17.39 -20.87
N ALA A 224 12.84 -17.24 -20.70
CA ALA A 224 13.81 -18.28 -21.03
C ALA A 224 14.77 -18.44 -19.85
N VAL A 225 15.11 -19.68 -19.51
CA VAL A 225 15.94 -20.02 -18.36
C VAL A 225 17.13 -20.89 -18.80
N ASP A 226 18.25 -20.73 -18.11
CA ASP A 226 19.44 -21.58 -18.26
C ASP A 226 19.97 -21.90 -16.86
N ASP A 227 19.69 -23.09 -16.36
CA ASP A 227 20.08 -23.52 -15.02
C ASP A 227 21.60 -23.65 -14.89
N ALA A 228 22.31 -24.04 -15.97
CA ALA A 228 23.76 -24.16 -15.94
C ALA A 228 24.46 -22.80 -15.85
N ALA A 229 23.89 -21.76 -16.46
CA ALA A 229 24.38 -20.39 -16.39
C ALA A 229 23.75 -19.60 -15.20
N GLY A 230 22.71 -20.13 -14.57
CA GLY A 230 21.91 -19.45 -13.54
C GLY A 230 21.22 -18.20 -14.08
N THR A 231 20.73 -18.20 -15.35
CA THR A 231 20.17 -17.00 -15.95
C THR A 231 18.67 -17.14 -16.25
N ILE A 232 17.95 -16.04 -16.01
CA ILE A 232 16.53 -15.89 -16.31
C ILE A 232 16.39 -14.69 -17.23
N THR A 233 15.79 -14.88 -18.41
CA THR A 233 15.56 -13.84 -19.41
C THR A 233 14.07 -13.61 -19.60
N TYR A 234 13.59 -12.41 -19.31
CA TYR A 234 12.23 -11.97 -19.61
C TYR A 234 12.20 -11.15 -20.90
N SER A 235 11.32 -11.52 -21.83
CA SER A 235 10.96 -10.72 -23.01
C SER A 235 9.62 -10.05 -22.79
N LEU A 236 9.55 -8.74 -22.88
CA LEU A 236 8.37 -7.96 -22.52
C LEU A 236 7.55 -7.55 -23.74
N VAL A 237 6.30 -7.15 -23.51
CA VAL A 237 5.39 -6.65 -24.57
C VAL A 237 5.86 -5.33 -25.16
N ASP A 238 6.54 -4.48 -24.34
CA ASP A 238 7.07 -3.16 -24.71
C ASP A 238 8.38 -2.88 -23.96
N GLN A 239 9.01 -1.74 -24.21
CA GLN A 239 10.13 -1.27 -23.38
C GLN A 239 9.61 -0.78 -22.03
N LEU A 240 9.84 -1.56 -20.98
CA LEU A 240 9.40 -1.29 -19.60
C LEU A 240 10.63 -1.14 -18.68
N PRO A 241 11.20 0.08 -18.58
CA PRO A 241 12.44 0.29 -17.83
C PRO A 241 12.28 0.05 -16.31
N TYR A 242 11.06 0.07 -15.81
CA TYR A 242 10.73 -0.18 -14.41
C TYR A 242 10.49 -1.67 -14.08
N PHE A 243 10.54 -2.59 -15.05
CA PHE A 243 10.28 -4.02 -14.83
C PHE A 243 11.10 -4.65 -13.69
N PRO A 244 12.37 -4.27 -13.43
CA PRO A 244 13.08 -4.78 -12.26
C PRO A 244 12.36 -4.55 -10.92
N SER A 245 11.58 -3.48 -10.79
CA SER A 245 10.78 -3.26 -9.57
C SER A 245 9.64 -4.27 -9.41
N VAL A 246 9.10 -4.81 -10.51
CA VAL A 246 8.12 -5.90 -10.48
C VAL A 246 8.73 -7.21 -9.97
N ALA A 247 10.05 -7.40 -10.14
CA ALA A 247 10.77 -8.56 -9.61
C ALA A 247 10.89 -8.58 -8.07
N THR A 248 10.42 -7.54 -7.38
CA THR A 248 10.20 -7.53 -5.93
C THR A 248 8.84 -8.08 -5.52
N TYR A 249 7.94 -8.32 -6.48
CA TYR A 249 6.56 -8.73 -6.24
C TYR A 249 6.40 -10.25 -6.36
N ASN A 250 5.50 -10.82 -5.57
CA ASN A 250 5.31 -12.27 -5.46
C ASN A 250 4.85 -12.99 -6.74
N CYS A 251 4.30 -12.27 -7.71
CA CYS A 251 3.94 -12.84 -9.01
C CYS A 251 5.15 -13.32 -9.85
N LEU A 252 6.37 -12.90 -9.48
CA LEU A 252 7.63 -13.33 -10.11
C LEU A 252 8.55 -14.05 -9.10
N TYR A 253 8.01 -14.75 -8.11
CA TYR A 253 8.79 -15.54 -7.16
C TYR A 253 9.04 -16.97 -7.68
N PRO A 254 10.10 -17.65 -7.22
CA PRO A 254 10.43 -19.00 -7.64
C PRO A 254 9.49 -20.04 -7.01
N LEU A 255 9.32 -21.17 -7.69
CA LEU A 255 8.59 -22.34 -7.22
C LEU A 255 9.31 -23.61 -7.71
N SER A 256 9.72 -24.50 -6.78
CA SER A 256 10.33 -25.77 -7.16
C SER A 256 9.33 -26.69 -7.86
N ALA A 257 9.75 -27.27 -8.98
CA ALA A 257 8.97 -28.29 -9.68
C ALA A 257 8.86 -29.57 -8.86
N GLU A 258 9.91 -29.94 -8.09
CA GLU A 258 9.91 -31.10 -7.21
C GLU A 258 8.88 -30.95 -6.09
N LEU A 259 8.66 -29.75 -5.55
CA LEU A 259 7.60 -29.51 -4.56
C LEU A 259 6.21 -29.76 -5.16
N ILE A 260 5.99 -29.37 -6.41
CA ILE A 260 4.71 -29.65 -7.10
C ILE A 260 4.58 -31.16 -7.36
N GLU A 261 5.67 -31.85 -7.71
CA GLU A 261 5.68 -33.28 -7.90
C GLU A 261 5.34 -34.02 -6.58
N GLU A 262 5.88 -33.55 -5.46
CA GLU A 262 5.62 -34.11 -4.12
C GLU A 262 4.16 -33.92 -3.66
N LEU A 263 3.64 -32.69 -3.78
CA LEU A 263 2.33 -32.31 -3.23
C LEU A 263 1.17 -32.51 -4.23
N GLY A 264 1.47 -32.55 -5.52
CA GLY A 264 0.48 -32.37 -6.58
C GLY A 264 0.00 -30.92 -6.70
N VAL A 265 -0.64 -30.60 -7.83
CA VAL A 265 -1.14 -29.23 -8.09
C VAL A 265 -2.13 -28.75 -7.04
N ASP A 266 -3.11 -29.61 -6.68
CA ASP A 266 -4.10 -29.24 -5.64
C ASP A 266 -3.49 -29.18 -4.24
N GLY A 267 -2.50 -30.03 -3.94
CA GLY A 267 -1.77 -29.98 -2.68
C GLY A 267 -0.92 -28.71 -2.52
N TYR A 268 -0.30 -28.23 -3.62
CA TYR A 268 0.40 -26.96 -3.57
C TYR A 268 -0.57 -25.76 -3.51
N ARG A 269 -1.75 -25.84 -4.14
CA ARG A 269 -2.77 -24.80 -3.99
C ARG A 269 -3.14 -24.58 -2.51
N ASP A 270 -3.29 -25.66 -1.76
CA ASP A 270 -3.64 -25.67 -0.33
C ASP A 270 -2.40 -25.85 0.57
N VAL A 271 -1.21 -25.46 0.10
CA VAL A 271 0.05 -25.55 0.84
C VAL A 271 -0.05 -24.88 2.20
N THR A 272 0.59 -25.48 3.21
CA THR A 272 0.67 -24.97 4.57
C THR A 272 2.12 -24.70 4.98
N TRP A 273 2.32 -23.99 6.09
CA TRP A 273 3.66 -23.78 6.63
C TRP A 273 4.39 -25.10 7.02
N GLU A 274 3.68 -26.21 7.18
CA GLU A 274 4.26 -27.51 7.54
C GLU A 274 4.82 -28.26 6.34
N ASN A 275 4.29 -28.03 5.14
CA ASN A 275 4.66 -28.78 3.94
C ASN A 275 5.16 -27.91 2.79
N MET A 276 5.23 -26.56 2.96
CA MET A 276 5.91 -25.69 1.99
C MET A 276 7.43 -25.85 2.08
N TRP A 277 8.13 -25.52 1.00
CA TRP A 277 9.57 -25.35 1.00
C TRP A 277 9.92 -23.89 1.15
N TYR A 278 11.06 -23.62 1.76
CA TYR A 278 11.57 -22.32 2.14
C TYR A 278 12.89 -22.04 1.42
N SER A 279 13.13 -20.82 0.98
CA SER A 279 14.43 -20.37 0.48
C SER A 279 14.84 -19.01 1.08
N GLY A 280 13.98 -18.43 1.91
CA GLY A 280 14.15 -17.11 2.50
C GLY A 280 14.87 -17.10 3.85
N ALA A 281 14.89 -15.91 4.45
CA ALA A 281 15.62 -15.63 5.69
C ALA A 281 15.09 -16.38 6.93
N TYR A 282 13.84 -16.83 6.91
CA TYR A 282 13.14 -17.45 8.02
C TYR A 282 12.32 -18.67 7.60
N THR A 283 12.10 -19.58 8.56
CA THR A 283 11.09 -20.64 8.49
C THR A 283 10.01 -20.38 9.53
N VAL A 284 8.80 -20.93 9.32
CA VAL A 284 7.74 -20.91 10.33
C VAL A 284 7.94 -22.13 11.25
N THR A 285 8.02 -21.89 12.55
CA THR A 285 8.18 -22.95 13.55
C THR A 285 6.97 -23.09 14.47
N TYR A 286 6.06 -22.13 14.42
CA TYR A 286 4.81 -22.18 15.18
C TYR A 286 3.73 -21.33 14.50
N PHE A 287 2.54 -21.89 14.35
CA PHE A 287 1.36 -21.17 13.89
C PHE A 287 0.10 -21.68 14.59
N VAL A 288 -0.63 -20.76 15.16
CA VAL A 288 -2.01 -20.96 15.62
C VAL A 288 -2.84 -19.78 15.13
N SER A 289 -3.79 -20.04 14.23
CA SER A 289 -4.65 -19.02 13.65
C SER A 289 -5.34 -18.18 14.72
N GLN A 290 -5.47 -16.87 14.49
CA GLN A 290 -6.05 -15.88 15.41
C GLN A 290 -5.31 -15.75 16.76
N ASN A 291 -4.11 -16.33 16.87
CA ASN A 291 -3.31 -16.30 18.10
C ASN A 291 -1.89 -15.80 17.83
N GLN A 292 -1.05 -16.59 17.13
CA GLN A 292 0.36 -16.26 16.99
C GLN A 292 1.02 -17.03 15.84
N LYS A 293 1.99 -16.35 15.21
CA LYS A 293 2.98 -16.92 14.27
C LYS A 293 4.38 -16.72 14.83
N VAL A 294 5.27 -17.70 14.69
CA VAL A 294 6.69 -17.55 15.03
C VAL A 294 7.52 -17.92 13.82
N LEU A 295 8.31 -16.95 13.37
CA LEU A 295 9.34 -17.13 12.36
C LEU A 295 10.66 -17.34 13.06
N THR A 296 11.43 -18.35 12.66
CA THR A 296 12.75 -18.66 13.23
C THR A 296 13.81 -18.50 12.13
N LYS A 297 14.93 -17.92 12.47
CA LYS A 297 16.09 -17.75 11.60
C LYS A 297 16.41 -19.08 10.90
N SER A 298 16.38 -19.10 9.58
CA SER A 298 16.77 -20.28 8.80
C SER A 298 18.27 -20.59 8.99
N PRO A 299 18.63 -21.81 9.34
CA PRO A 299 20.05 -22.17 9.50
C PRO A 299 20.81 -22.25 8.19
N ASN A 300 20.13 -22.46 7.06
CA ASN A 300 20.70 -22.69 5.74
C ASN A 300 20.49 -21.53 4.78
N TYR A 301 20.21 -20.34 5.32
CA TYR A 301 20.01 -19.18 4.49
C TYR A 301 21.30 -18.77 3.74
N TRP A 302 21.24 -18.76 2.43
CA TRP A 302 22.39 -18.51 1.54
C TRP A 302 23.10 -17.17 1.81
N ASN A 303 22.37 -16.14 2.27
CA ASN A 303 22.88 -14.78 2.46
C ASN A 303 23.15 -14.42 3.93
N ASP A 304 23.31 -15.41 4.82
CA ASP A 304 23.49 -15.19 6.27
C ASP A 304 24.72 -14.32 6.62
N ALA A 305 25.76 -14.37 5.78
CA ALA A 305 26.98 -13.61 6.03
C ALA A 305 26.87 -12.10 5.73
N ASN A 306 25.85 -11.67 4.96
CA ASN A 306 25.72 -10.32 4.44
C ASN A 306 24.51 -9.56 4.99
N CYS A 307 23.78 -10.12 5.94
CA CYS A 307 22.63 -9.46 6.55
C CYS A 307 22.49 -9.81 8.03
N SER A 308 21.85 -8.93 8.79
CA SER A 308 21.47 -9.23 10.16
C SER A 308 20.03 -9.76 10.21
N ARG A 309 19.78 -10.75 11.07
CA ARG A 309 18.48 -11.41 11.25
C ARG A 309 18.22 -11.66 12.73
N PHE A 310 16.95 -11.61 13.11
CA PHE A 310 16.52 -12.03 14.44
C PHE A 310 16.59 -13.55 14.57
N ASP A 311 16.93 -14.06 15.75
CA ASP A 311 16.81 -15.49 16.02
C ASP A 311 15.34 -15.94 15.91
N THR A 312 14.42 -15.10 16.39
CA THR A 312 12.97 -15.30 16.26
C THR A 312 12.22 -13.99 16.04
N VAL A 313 11.17 -14.05 15.22
CA VAL A 313 10.15 -13.00 15.06
C VAL A 313 8.81 -13.58 15.49
N THR A 314 8.22 -13.05 16.55
CA THR A 314 6.90 -13.43 17.04
C THR A 314 5.86 -12.42 16.60
N ILE A 315 4.85 -12.87 15.85
CA ILE A 315 3.73 -12.05 15.39
C ILE A 315 2.48 -12.46 16.17
N LYS A 316 2.06 -11.64 17.14
CA LYS A 316 0.84 -11.88 17.94
C LYS A 316 -0.40 -11.33 17.21
N MET A 317 -1.49 -12.09 17.24
CA MET A 317 -2.77 -11.62 16.73
C MET A 317 -3.58 -10.94 17.83
N VAL A 318 -3.92 -9.66 17.66
CA VAL A 318 -4.61 -8.86 18.68
C VAL A 318 -5.99 -8.39 18.20
N GLU A 319 -6.91 -8.17 19.16
CA GLU A 319 -8.27 -7.70 18.85
C GLU A 319 -8.30 -6.22 18.43
N SER A 320 -7.42 -5.38 19.01
CA SER A 320 -7.45 -3.94 18.81
C SER A 320 -6.13 -3.27 19.18
N ALA A 321 -5.95 -2.02 18.73
CA ALA A 321 -4.80 -1.18 19.09
C ALA A 321 -4.68 -0.98 20.62
N SER A 322 -5.78 -0.89 21.35
CA SER A 322 -5.76 -0.74 22.80
C SER A 322 -5.25 -2.02 23.51
N VAL A 323 -5.54 -3.21 22.97
CA VAL A 323 -4.95 -4.46 23.47
C VAL A 323 -3.45 -4.49 23.16
N ALA A 324 -3.04 -4.13 21.94
CA ALA A 324 -1.62 -4.05 21.58
C ALA A 324 -0.85 -3.08 22.50
N PHE A 325 -1.46 -1.93 22.83
CA PHE A 325 -0.86 -0.95 23.74
C PHE A 325 -0.61 -1.55 25.15
N GLN A 326 -1.55 -2.34 25.69
CA GLN A 326 -1.32 -3.01 26.99
C GLN A 326 -0.19 -4.06 26.89
N LEU A 327 -0.12 -4.83 25.81
CA LEU A 327 0.96 -5.79 25.59
C LEU A 327 2.33 -5.09 25.47
N PHE A 328 2.39 -3.94 24.80
CA PHE A 328 3.60 -3.14 24.74
C PHE A 328 4.04 -2.66 26.15
N LYS A 329 3.12 -2.14 26.97
CA LYS A 329 3.40 -1.71 28.34
C LYS A 329 3.88 -2.88 29.23
N ASN A 330 3.42 -4.09 28.97
CA ASN A 330 3.86 -5.29 29.66
C ASN A 330 5.22 -5.82 29.14
N GLY A 331 5.80 -5.20 28.10
CA GLY A 331 7.04 -5.66 27.48
C GLY A 331 6.88 -6.87 26.56
N GLU A 332 5.65 -7.18 26.16
CA GLU A 332 5.32 -8.33 25.30
C GLU A 332 5.35 -7.98 23.80
N LEU A 333 5.42 -6.70 23.45
CA LEU A 333 5.60 -6.16 22.09
C LEU A 333 6.77 -5.16 22.06
N ASP A 334 7.40 -5.05 20.91
CA ASP A 334 8.52 -4.13 20.69
C ASP A 334 8.10 -2.84 19.96
N HIS A 335 6.89 -2.80 19.43
CA HIS A 335 6.27 -1.57 18.92
C HIS A 335 4.75 -1.64 19.03
N VAL A 336 4.10 -0.48 19.00
CA VAL A 336 2.64 -0.35 18.95
C VAL A 336 2.24 0.96 18.28
N SER A 337 1.36 0.89 17.29
CA SER A 337 0.68 2.05 16.72
C SER A 337 -0.41 2.52 17.68
N LEU A 338 -0.55 3.83 17.87
CA LEU A 338 -1.45 4.43 18.84
C LEU A 338 -2.76 4.86 18.16
N ASP A 339 -3.89 4.45 18.73
CA ASP A 339 -5.17 5.07 18.39
C ASP A 339 -5.25 6.51 18.91
N GLN A 340 -6.17 7.30 18.37
CA GLN A 340 -6.30 8.73 18.70
C GLN A 340 -6.53 8.99 20.19
N ALA A 341 -7.31 8.17 20.88
CA ALA A 341 -7.64 8.37 22.28
C ALA A 341 -6.41 8.12 23.16
N THR A 342 -5.69 7.01 22.91
CA THR A 342 -4.45 6.67 23.60
C THR A 342 -3.38 7.75 23.34
N LEU A 343 -3.18 8.16 22.09
CA LEU A 343 -2.24 9.21 21.72
C LEU A 343 -2.53 10.52 22.46
N GLN A 344 -3.77 10.98 22.46
CA GLN A 344 -4.16 12.21 23.14
C GLN A 344 -4.00 12.10 24.66
N GLY A 345 -4.30 10.93 25.24
CA GLY A 345 -4.10 10.65 26.66
C GLY A 345 -2.63 10.84 27.09
N ILE A 346 -1.71 10.22 26.34
CA ILE A 346 -0.27 10.33 26.56
C ILE A 346 0.22 11.76 26.33
N TYR A 347 -0.13 12.35 25.19
CA TYR A 347 0.36 13.68 24.80
C TYR A 347 -0.07 14.78 25.77
N ASN A 348 -1.33 14.75 26.23
CA ASN A 348 -1.89 15.70 27.17
C ASN A 348 -1.57 15.37 28.64
N GLY A 349 -0.97 14.20 28.93
CA GLY A 349 -0.65 13.75 30.27
C GLY A 349 -1.87 13.38 31.11
N THR A 350 -3.00 13.06 30.49
CA THR A 350 -4.23 12.64 31.17
C THR A 350 -4.24 11.13 31.48
N SER A 351 -3.47 10.36 30.74
CA SER A 351 -3.16 8.93 30.99
C SER A 351 -1.79 8.62 30.43
N ASP A 352 -1.02 7.75 31.12
CA ASP A 352 0.30 7.27 30.67
C ASP A 352 1.24 8.40 30.20
N GLY A 353 1.18 9.58 30.85
CA GLY A 353 1.92 10.79 30.44
C GLY A 353 3.44 10.66 30.57
N ASP A 354 3.95 9.69 31.32
CA ASP A 354 5.36 9.31 31.40
C ASP A 354 5.89 8.73 30.08
N LEU A 355 5.00 8.22 29.21
CA LEU A 355 5.35 7.74 27.89
C LEU A 355 5.49 8.86 26.85
N LYS A 356 5.16 10.10 27.16
CA LYS A 356 5.19 11.23 26.20
C LYS A 356 6.52 11.39 25.51
N GLN A 357 7.63 11.20 26.22
CA GLN A 357 8.98 11.31 25.67
C GLN A 357 9.35 10.22 24.64
N TYR A 358 8.54 9.16 24.53
CA TYR A 358 8.73 8.04 23.62
C TYR A 358 7.76 8.07 22.43
N LEU A 359 6.96 9.13 22.30
CA LEU A 359 6.10 9.29 21.14
C LEU A 359 6.92 9.50 19.87
N VAL A 360 6.76 8.62 18.91
CA VAL A 360 7.44 8.67 17.63
C VAL A 360 6.40 8.81 16.52
N GLU A 361 6.60 9.78 15.63
CA GLU A 361 5.80 9.89 14.41
C GLU A 361 6.26 8.83 13.40
N SER A 362 5.32 8.09 12.80
CA SER A 362 5.64 7.08 11.81
C SER A 362 6.08 7.72 10.49
N ARG A 363 6.84 6.97 9.68
CA ARG A 363 7.06 7.35 8.28
C ARG A 363 5.73 7.21 7.51
N PRO A 364 5.48 8.02 6.46
CA PRO A 364 4.29 7.86 5.62
C PRO A 364 4.19 6.43 5.07
N THR A 365 2.98 5.90 4.97
CA THR A 365 2.74 4.64 4.24
C THR A 365 2.83 4.86 2.73
N LYS A 366 2.84 3.78 1.95
CA LYS A 366 2.91 3.84 0.49
C LYS A 366 1.67 4.45 -0.19
N TYR A 367 0.60 4.68 0.55
CA TYR A 367 -0.67 5.17 -0.01
C TYR A 367 -0.69 6.69 -0.11
N SER A 368 -0.96 7.19 -1.34
CA SER A 368 -1.25 8.58 -1.66
C SER A 368 -2.75 8.73 -1.87
N TYR A 369 -3.41 9.55 -1.05
CA TYR A 369 -4.85 9.76 -1.09
C TYR A 369 -5.21 11.03 -1.84
N GLN A 370 -6.30 10.97 -2.63
CA GLN A 370 -6.82 12.07 -3.42
C GLN A 370 -8.32 12.24 -3.20
N ILE A 371 -8.82 13.45 -3.46
CA ILE A 371 -10.23 13.72 -3.67
C ILE A 371 -10.46 13.61 -5.19
N HIS A 372 -11.06 12.50 -5.62
CA HIS A 372 -11.49 12.30 -7.00
C HIS A 372 -12.80 13.02 -7.23
N LEU A 373 -12.87 13.81 -8.31
CA LEU A 373 -14.03 14.57 -8.72
C LEU A 373 -14.84 13.77 -9.75
N VAL A 374 -16.13 13.56 -9.50
CA VAL A 374 -17.00 12.77 -10.39
C VAL A 374 -17.60 13.66 -11.44
N TYR A 375 -17.25 13.49 -12.70
CA TYR A 375 -17.65 14.36 -13.81
C TYR A 375 -18.98 13.98 -14.46
N ALA A 376 -19.48 12.77 -14.21
CA ALA A 376 -20.77 12.29 -14.74
C ALA A 376 -21.62 11.67 -13.64
N LYS A 377 -22.04 12.51 -12.68
CA LYS A 377 -22.87 12.13 -11.55
C LYS A 377 -24.35 12.03 -11.92
N ASN A 378 -25.07 11.10 -11.30
CA ASN A 378 -26.53 11.00 -11.32
C ASN A 378 -27.15 11.53 -10.00
N LEU A 379 -28.42 11.83 -10.04
CA LEU A 379 -29.26 12.11 -8.88
C LEU A 379 -29.42 10.84 -8.00
N GLU A 380 -30.09 10.96 -6.87
CA GLU A 380 -30.35 9.84 -5.93
C GLU A 380 -31.04 8.63 -6.55
N ASP A 381 -31.77 8.79 -7.65
CA ASP A 381 -32.38 7.69 -8.39
C ASP A 381 -31.34 6.79 -9.11
N GLY A 382 -30.09 7.25 -9.20
CA GLY A 382 -28.96 6.54 -9.80
C GLY A 382 -29.01 6.42 -11.33
N THR A 383 -29.91 7.15 -11.99
CA THR A 383 -30.15 7.06 -13.45
C THR A 383 -30.26 8.41 -14.12
N THR A 384 -30.82 9.41 -13.44
CA THR A 384 -31.00 10.77 -13.99
C THR A 384 -29.71 11.58 -13.78
N PRO A 385 -29.08 12.14 -14.86
CA PRO A 385 -27.88 12.97 -14.71
C PRO A 385 -28.14 14.20 -13.82
N ASP A 386 -27.24 14.48 -12.88
CA ASP A 386 -27.23 15.72 -12.11
C ASP A 386 -26.60 16.83 -12.93
N THR A 387 -27.41 17.51 -13.73
CA THR A 387 -26.92 18.57 -14.63
C THR A 387 -26.33 19.76 -13.89
N ASN A 388 -26.80 20.06 -12.67
CA ASN A 388 -26.25 21.17 -11.87
C ASN A 388 -24.82 20.90 -11.45
N TRP A 389 -24.56 19.70 -10.85
CA TRP A 389 -23.22 19.27 -10.48
C TRP A 389 -22.32 19.07 -11.70
N ASN A 390 -22.79 18.33 -12.72
CA ASN A 390 -21.97 17.97 -13.88
C ASN A 390 -21.52 19.21 -14.66
N THR A 391 -22.37 20.24 -14.77
CA THR A 391 -21.98 21.53 -15.37
C THR A 391 -21.02 22.30 -14.48
N ALA A 392 -21.24 22.29 -13.16
CA ALA A 392 -20.37 23.01 -12.23
C ALA A 392 -18.96 22.41 -12.19
N ILE A 393 -18.84 21.07 -12.06
CA ILE A 393 -17.55 20.40 -11.95
C ILE A 393 -16.74 20.40 -13.26
N ALA A 394 -17.38 20.50 -14.41
CA ALA A 394 -16.73 20.67 -15.69
C ALA A 394 -16.03 22.03 -15.82
N ASN A 395 -16.48 23.05 -15.06
CA ASN A 395 -15.88 24.39 -15.08
C ASN A 395 -14.54 24.41 -14.34
N GLU A 396 -13.47 24.82 -15.01
CA GLU A 396 -12.11 24.85 -14.45
C GLU A 396 -11.99 25.83 -13.26
N ASN A 397 -12.63 27.02 -13.33
CA ASN A 397 -12.59 27.97 -12.24
C ASN A 397 -13.30 27.41 -10.99
N PHE A 398 -14.35 26.61 -11.17
CA PHE A 398 -15.01 25.90 -10.06
C PHE A 398 -14.05 24.89 -9.42
N ARG A 399 -13.40 24.03 -10.20
CA ARG A 399 -12.42 23.06 -9.68
C ARG A 399 -11.24 23.75 -8.99
N LYS A 400 -10.69 24.81 -9.59
CA LYS A 400 -9.59 25.59 -9.00
C LYS A 400 -9.98 26.28 -7.69
N SER A 401 -11.24 26.71 -7.54
CA SER A 401 -11.72 27.28 -6.28
C SER A 401 -11.72 26.23 -5.16
N LEU A 402 -12.06 24.97 -5.47
CA LEU A 402 -11.96 23.84 -4.53
C LEU A 402 -10.49 23.50 -4.26
N TYR A 403 -9.67 23.38 -5.29
CA TYR A 403 -8.27 23.00 -5.20
C TYR A 403 -7.47 23.93 -4.29
N TYR A 404 -7.58 25.25 -4.49
CA TYR A 404 -6.86 26.25 -3.69
C TYR A 404 -7.56 26.63 -2.39
N GLY A 405 -8.87 26.34 -2.26
CA GLY A 405 -9.67 26.79 -1.13
C GLY A 405 -9.75 25.80 0.02
N LEU A 406 -9.76 24.48 -0.24
CA LEU A 406 -9.98 23.48 0.79
C LEU A 406 -8.74 23.31 1.67
N ASP A 407 -8.75 23.87 2.88
CA ASP A 407 -7.79 23.62 3.93
C ASP A 407 -8.19 22.37 4.71
N LEU A 408 -7.50 21.27 4.46
CA LEU A 408 -7.78 19.96 5.05
C LEU A 408 -7.05 19.72 6.40
N THR A 409 -6.41 20.73 6.99
CA THR A 409 -5.65 20.59 8.24
C THR A 409 -6.49 19.95 9.35
N ASN A 410 -7.77 20.37 9.51
CA ASN A 410 -8.68 19.77 10.49
C ASN A 410 -9.10 18.34 10.13
N TYR A 411 -9.10 17.97 8.84
CA TYR A 411 -9.29 16.59 8.41
C TYR A 411 -8.09 15.73 8.80
N PHE A 412 -6.87 16.21 8.59
CA PHE A 412 -5.64 15.51 8.98
C PHE A 412 -5.54 15.34 10.51
N ALA A 413 -5.98 16.34 11.28
CA ALA A 413 -6.00 16.28 12.75
C ALA A 413 -6.89 15.15 13.31
N ARG A 414 -7.72 14.51 12.47
CA ARG A 414 -8.52 13.33 12.86
C ARG A 414 -7.64 12.09 13.07
N THR A 415 -6.56 11.97 12.34
CA THR A 415 -5.60 10.86 12.42
C THR A 415 -4.31 11.26 13.09
N ASN A 416 -3.82 12.45 12.81
CA ASN A 416 -2.60 13.01 13.41
C ASN A 416 -2.90 14.36 14.10
N ALA A 417 -3.37 14.30 15.35
CA ALA A 417 -3.75 15.49 16.12
C ALA A 417 -2.55 16.32 16.59
N ILE A 418 -1.34 15.75 16.65
CA ILE A 418 -0.12 16.42 17.14
C ILE A 418 0.52 17.22 16.01
N ASN A 419 0.67 16.60 14.83
CA ASN A 419 1.34 17.20 13.67
C ASN A 419 0.51 16.97 12.40
N PRO A 420 -0.67 17.59 12.27
CA PRO A 420 -1.58 17.31 11.16
C PRO A 420 -0.95 17.62 9.79
N LEU A 421 -0.06 18.61 9.70
CA LEU A 421 0.56 19.00 8.43
C LEU A 421 1.55 17.96 7.88
N SER A 422 2.04 17.02 8.68
CA SER A 422 2.84 15.91 8.15
C SER A 422 2.04 14.96 7.25
N CYS A 423 0.71 14.98 7.37
CA CYS A 423 -0.18 14.21 6.51
C CYS A 423 -0.45 14.88 5.15
N GLN A 424 -0.03 16.14 4.92
CA GLN A 424 -0.38 16.84 3.68
C GLN A 424 0.22 16.16 2.44
N ASN A 425 -0.61 16.02 1.41
CA ASN A 425 -0.21 15.55 0.09
C ASN A 425 -0.45 16.66 -0.93
N PHE A 426 0.51 16.89 -1.81
CA PHE A 426 0.48 17.92 -2.85
C PHE A 426 0.72 17.37 -4.26
N ALA A 427 1.07 16.10 -4.37
CA ALA A 427 1.24 15.38 -5.62
C ALA A 427 0.23 14.23 -5.72
N TYR A 428 -0.06 13.80 -6.92
CA TYR A 428 -0.90 12.63 -7.16
C TYR A 428 -0.10 11.33 -6.92
N THR A 429 1.10 11.29 -7.48
CA THR A 429 2.05 10.19 -7.26
C THR A 429 2.58 10.23 -5.83
N GLY A 430 2.72 9.05 -5.21
CA GLY A 430 3.26 8.92 -3.85
C GLY A 430 4.74 9.27 -3.75
N ASN A 431 5.18 9.75 -2.59
CA ASN A 431 6.59 9.93 -2.27
C ASN A 431 7.33 8.58 -2.31
N GLY A 432 8.60 8.57 -2.74
CA GLY A 432 9.46 7.40 -2.71
C GLY A 432 9.15 6.34 -3.79
N VAL A 433 8.23 6.64 -4.72
CA VAL A 433 7.90 5.74 -5.84
C VAL A 433 9.00 5.73 -6.89
N ALA A 434 9.60 6.87 -7.17
CA ALA A 434 10.66 7.02 -8.16
C ALA A 434 11.67 8.09 -7.74
N PHE A 435 12.95 7.87 -8.09
CA PHE A 435 14.04 8.79 -7.80
C PHE A 435 14.86 9.03 -9.08
N THR A 436 15.28 10.27 -9.27
CA THR A 436 16.26 10.62 -10.31
C THR A 436 17.64 10.04 -9.98
N SER A 437 18.54 10.04 -10.95
CA SER A 437 19.89 9.51 -10.81
C SER A 437 20.73 10.19 -9.70
N ASP A 438 20.35 11.41 -9.30
CA ASP A 438 20.97 12.15 -8.19
C ASP A 438 20.26 11.93 -6.83
N GLY A 439 19.28 11.00 -6.76
CA GLY A 439 18.50 10.68 -5.56
C GLY A 439 17.36 11.66 -5.26
N THR A 440 17.02 12.57 -6.18
CA THR A 440 15.87 13.47 -5.99
C THR A 440 14.56 12.71 -6.14
N ASP A 441 13.68 12.77 -5.13
CA ASP A 441 12.34 12.20 -5.20
C ASP A 441 11.51 12.86 -6.30
N TYR A 442 10.77 12.05 -7.07
CA TYR A 442 9.91 12.48 -8.17
C TYR A 442 8.93 13.59 -7.79
N THR A 443 8.35 13.53 -6.59
CA THR A 443 7.38 14.55 -6.15
C THR A 443 7.98 15.94 -6.03
N LYS A 444 9.30 16.06 -5.82
CA LYS A 444 10.00 17.35 -5.85
C LYS A 444 10.08 17.93 -7.26
N LEU A 445 10.12 17.08 -8.30
CA LEU A 445 10.03 17.55 -9.70
C LEU A 445 8.64 18.10 -9.99
N VAL A 446 7.59 17.45 -9.47
CA VAL A 446 6.20 17.93 -9.60
C VAL A 446 6.04 19.30 -8.94
N LEU A 447 6.54 19.47 -7.69
CA LEU A 447 6.51 20.77 -7.01
C LEU A 447 7.22 21.87 -7.80
N LYS A 448 8.37 21.56 -8.39
CA LYS A 448 9.13 22.49 -9.22
C LYS A 448 8.34 22.93 -10.46
N GLU A 449 7.66 21.99 -11.15
CA GLU A 449 6.81 22.29 -12.30
C GLU A 449 5.57 23.11 -11.89
N LEU A 450 5.03 22.93 -10.70
CA LEU A 450 3.96 23.74 -10.12
C LEU A 450 4.43 25.12 -9.63
N GLY A 451 5.74 25.38 -9.59
CA GLY A 451 6.31 26.59 -8.99
C GLY A 451 6.07 26.69 -7.49
N MET A 452 6.00 25.56 -6.80
CA MET A 452 5.72 25.45 -5.37
C MET A 452 6.94 24.93 -4.61
N GLU A 453 7.04 25.35 -3.34
CA GLU A 453 7.95 24.76 -2.36
C GLU A 453 7.14 24.15 -1.24
N TYR A 454 7.60 23.01 -0.72
CA TYR A 454 6.94 22.36 0.41
C TYR A 454 7.08 23.21 1.67
N ASP A 455 5.97 23.49 2.32
CA ASP A 455 5.94 24.27 3.56
C ASP A 455 5.36 23.41 4.70
N TYR A 456 6.18 23.10 5.70
CA TYR A 456 5.77 22.33 6.86
C TYR A 456 4.99 23.16 7.91
N THR A 457 4.88 24.47 7.71
CA THR A 457 4.17 25.37 8.65
C THR A 457 2.74 25.70 8.24
N LYS A 458 2.37 25.35 7.01
CA LYS A 458 1.02 25.55 6.46
C LYS A 458 0.70 24.47 5.43
N TYR A 459 -0.58 24.32 5.10
CA TYR A 459 -0.96 23.44 4.01
C TYR A 459 -0.53 24.08 2.67
N THR A 460 0.51 23.50 2.05
CA THR A 460 1.25 24.09 0.92
C THR A 460 0.38 24.49 -0.27
N ARG A 461 -0.65 23.69 -0.59
CA ARG A 461 -1.55 23.91 -1.72
C ARG A 461 -2.51 25.09 -1.52
N VAL A 462 -2.90 25.40 -0.26
CA VAL A 462 -3.96 26.37 0.05
C VAL A 462 -3.53 27.79 -0.26
N ASN A 463 -4.38 28.49 -1.04
CA ASN A 463 -4.24 29.89 -1.37
C ASN A 463 -5.63 30.56 -1.39
N ALA A 464 -6.03 31.13 -0.27
CA ALA A 464 -7.36 31.70 -0.08
C ALA A 464 -7.67 32.87 -1.07
N GLU A 465 -6.67 33.66 -1.45
CA GLU A 465 -6.85 34.76 -2.40
C GLU A 465 -7.13 34.21 -3.81
N ALA A 466 -6.35 33.24 -4.28
CA ALA A 466 -6.59 32.59 -5.56
C ALA A 466 -7.94 31.86 -5.56
N ALA A 467 -8.29 31.16 -4.49
CA ALA A 467 -9.58 30.50 -4.34
C ALA A 467 -10.75 31.47 -4.48
N ALA A 468 -10.67 32.65 -3.82
CA ALA A 468 -11.71 33.67 -3.91
C ALA A 468 -11.85 34.24 -5.35
N GLN A 469 -10.74 34.44 -6.05
CA GLN A 469 -10.74 34.91 -7.44
C GLN A 469 -11.38 33.86 -8.37
N TYR A 470 -11.01 32.57 -8.22
CA TYR A 470 -11.61 31.49 -8.99
C TYR A 470 -13.09 31.29 -8.65
N LYS A 471 -13.48 31.37 -7.36
CA LYS A 471 -14.89 31.34 -6.94
C LYS A 471 -15.70 32.42 -7.64
N ALA A 472 -15.23 33.67 -7.66
CA ALA A 472 -15.95 34.79 -8.28
C ALA A 472 -16.17 34.54 -9.79
N LYS A 473 -15.13 34.10 -10.51
CA LYS A 473 -15.23 33.75 -11.96
C LYS A 473 -16.18 32.56 -12.17
N ALA A 474 -16.05 31.51 -11.38
CA ALA A 474 -16.91 30.35 -11.49
C ALA A 474 -18.39 30.71 -11.28
N MET A 475 -18.70 31.54 -10.29
CA MET A 475 -20.09 31.99 -10.05
C MET A 475 -20.68 32.75 -11.23
N GLU A 476 -19.89 33.63 -11.87
CA GLU A 476 -20.31 34.38 -13.06
C GLU A 476 -20.56 33.46 -14.27
N GLU A 477 -19.58 32.59 -14.58
CA GLU A 477 -19.63 31.69 -15.73
C GLU A 477 -20.74 30.63 -15.60
N LEU A 478 -20.88 30.06 -14.39
CA LEU A 478 -21.86 29.00 -14.11
C LEU A 478 -23.28 29.54 -13.99
N ALA A 479 -23.48 30.73 -13.46
CA ALA A 479 -24.79 31.40 -13.50
C ALA A 479 -25.28 31.63 -14.94
N ALA A 480 -24.37 32.00 -15.87
CA ALA A 480 -24.66 32.15 -17.29
C ALA A 480 -25.04 30.78 -17.95
N LYS A 481 -24.52 29.66 -17.44
CA LYS A 481 -24.87 28.28 -17.85
C LYS A 481 -26.11 27.72 -17.11
N GLY A 482 -26.77 28.49 -16.22
CA GLY A 482 -27.98 28.10 -15.50
C GLY A 482 -27.75 27.27 -14.26
N VAL A 483 -26.52 27.18 -13.75
CA VAL A 483 -26.19 26.49 -12.48
C VAL A 483 -26.79 27.26 -11.31
N THR A 484 -27.42 26.56 -10.40
CA THR A 484 -27.95 27.10 -9.15
C THR A 484 -27.00 26.92 -7.99
N PHE A 485 -26.85 27.96 -7.17
CA PHE A 485 -26.03 27.95 -5.97
C PHE A 485 -26.88 27.88 -4.69
N PRO A 486 -26.40 27.24 -3.60
CA PRO A 486 -25.14 26.52 -3.52
C PRO A 486 -25.13 25.23 -4.35
N VAL A 487 -23.98 24.89 -4.92
CA VAL A 487 -23.78 23.57 -5.55
C VAL A 487 -23.65 22.52 -4.46
N THR A 488 -24.45 21.45 -4.56
CA THR A 488 -24.38 20.33 -3.60
C THR A 488 -23.28 19.35 -3.95
N VAL A 489 -22.43 19.02 -3.00
CA VAL A 489 -21.41 17.98 -3.06
C VAL A 489 -21.89 16.77 -2.28
N ASP A 490 -22.39 15.74 -2.94
CA ASP A 490 -22.84 14.51 -2.30
C ASP A 490 -21.64 13.62 -1.95
N TYR A 491 -21.40 13.40 -0.67
CA TYR A 491 -20.36 12.54 -0.12
C TYR A 491 -20.98 11.36 0.62
N TYR A 492 -20.51 10.15 0.35
CA TYR A 492 -21.09 8.93 0.90
C TYR A 492 -20.15 8.23 1.87
N ILE A 493 -20.68 7.82 3.02
CA ILE A 493 -19.98 7.06 4.06
C ILE A 493 -20.74 5.79 4.43
N SER A 494 -20.07 4.83 5.05
CA SER A 494 -20.75 3.68 5.66
C SER A 494 -21.65 4.14 6.80
N GLY A 495 -22.93 3.75 6.74
CA GLY A 495 -23.92 4.07 7.78
C GLY A 495 -23.66 3.39 9.13
N SER A 496 -22.76 2.38 9.18
CA SER A 496 -22.37 1.67 10.40
C SER A 496 -21.11 2.23 11.07
N SER A 497 -20.46 3.26 10.51
CA SER A 497 -19.19 3.79 11.01
C SER A 497 -19.35 5.16 11.67
N ASP A 498 -19.30 5.20 13.00
CA ASP A 498 -19.29 6.45 13.76
C ASP A 498 -18.06 7.31 13.47
N VAL A 499 -16.92 6.68 13.21
CA VAL A 499 -15.67 7.39 12.83
C VAL A 499 -15.85 8.09 11.49
N ALA A 500 -16.45 7.41 10.51
CA ALA A 500 -16.73 8.02 9.21
C ALA A 500 -17.73 9.17 9.34
N ALA A 501 -18.77 9.03 10.17
CA ALA A 501 -19.74 10.09 10.42
C ALA A 501 -19.09 11.35 11.07
N GLN A 502 -18.23 11.16 12.05
CA GLN A 502 -17.48 12.26 12.67
C GLN A 502 -16.54 12.94 11.69
N THR A 503 -15.85 12.14 10.84
CA THR A 503 -14.94 12.66 9.82
C THR A 503 -15.69 13.43 8.74
N ALA A 504 -16.84 12.93 8.29
CA ALA A 504 -17.70 13.63 7.35
C ALA A 504 -18.18 14.97 7.88
N LYS A 505 -18.51 15.04 9.20
CA LYS A 505 -18.87 16.31 9.84
C LYS A 505 -17.75 17.34 9.83
N VAL A 506 -16.50 16.90 9.99
CA VAL A 506 -15.33 17.80 9.85
C VAL A 506 -15.22 18.30 8.41
N LEU A 507 -15.42 17.44 7.40
CA LEU A 507 -15.41 17.86 6.00
C LEU A 507 -16.55 18.84 5.67
N GLU A 508 -17.78 18.63 6.20
CA GLU A 508 -18.87 19.59 6.05
C GLU A 508 -18.49 20.98 6.54
N ASN A 509 -17.85 21.04 7.72
CA ASN A 509 -17.38 22.30 8.31
C ASN A 509 -16.28 22.95 7.46
N ILE A 510 -15.30 22.16 6.97
CA ILE A 510 -14.23 22.64 6.08
C ILE A 510 -14.81 23.26 4.80
N PHE A 511 -15.76 22.57 4.15
CA PHE A 511 -16.40 23.11 2.94
C PHE A 511 -17.13 24.43 3.23
N ALA A 512 -17.87 24.49 4.34
CA ALA A 512 -18.61 25.69 4.73
C ALA A 512 -17.69 26.88 5.09
N GLU A 513 -16.61 26.61 5.85
CA GLU A 513 -15.68 27.64 6.32
C GLU A 513 -14.75 28.15 5.21
N CYS A 514 -14.24 27.24 4.37
CA CYS A 514 -13.27 27.58 3.34
C CYS A 514 -13.92 28.18 2.08
N LEU A 515 -15.09 27.68 1.70
CA LEU A 515 -15.74 28.03 0.40
C LEU A 515 -16.97 28.91 0.55
N GLY A 516 -17.63 28.85 1.70
CA GLY A 516 -18.89 29.54 1.99
C GLY A 516 -20.12 28.73 1.58
N SER A 517 -21.09 28.60 2.49
CA SER A 517 -22.31 27.85 2.31
C SER A 517 -23.28 28.40 1.25
N ASP A 518 -23.01 29.62 0.75
CA ASP A 518 -23.70 30.27 -0.37
C ASP A 518 -23.20 29.76 -1.72
N TYR A 519 -22.03 29.14 -1.77
CA TYR A 519 -21.37 28.66 -2.98
C TYR A 519 -21.41 27.14 -3.13
N VAL A 520 -20.94 26.43 -2.11
CA VAL A 520 -20.85 24.95 -2.10
C VAL A 520 -21.30 24.42 -0.74
N VAL A 521 -22.09 23.35 -0.74
CA VAL A 521 -22.51 22.63 0.46
C VAL A 521 -22.16 21.16 0.32
N LEU A 522 -21.32 20.62 1.20
CA LEU A 522 -21.09 19.19 1.30
C LEU A 522 -22.25 18.57 2.07
N LYS A 523 -22.89 17.58 1.47
CA LYS A 523 -23.98 16.79 2.03
C LYS A 523 -23.51 15.36 2.25
N THR A 524 -23.48 14.93 3.51
CA THR A 524 -23.18 13.54 3.86
C THR A 524 -24.39 12.64 3.63
N ASN A 525 -24.19 11.58 2.88
CA ASN A 525 -25.14 10.50 2.62
C ASN A 525 -24.56 9.17 3.12
N THR A 526 -25.38 8.14 3.29
CA THR A 526 -24.95 6.83 3.79
C THR A 526 -25.26 5.71 2.82
N TYR A 527 -24.40 4.69 2.81
CA TYR A 527 -24.68 3.39 2.20
C TYR A 527 -24.67 2.30 3.29
N VAL A 528 -25.29 1.15 3.02
CA VAL A 528 -25.50 0.10 4.02
C VAL A 528 -24.49 -1.02 3.91
N SER A 529 -24.28 -1.59 2.72
CA SER A 529 -23.45 -2.80 2.55
C SER A 529 -22.31 -2.63 1.55
N SER A 530 -22.51 -1.88 0.47
CA SER A 530 -21.51 -1.79 -0.61
C SER A 530 -21.47 -0.43 -1.26
N LEU A 531 -20.38 0.31 -1.01
CA LEU A 531 -20.09 1.57 -1.69
C LEU A 531 -20.11 1.40 -3.22
N ALA A 532 -19.55 0.29 -3.72
CA ALA A 532 -19.50 0.03 -5.15
C ALA A 532 -20.90 -0.13 -5.76
N ASN A 533 -21.76 -0.94 -5.16
CA ASN A 533 -23.05 -1.27 -5.75
C ASN A 533 -24.13 -0.21 -5.47
N GLU A 534 -24.08 0.44 -4.30
CA GLU A 534 -25.11 1.40 -3.88
C GLU A 534 -24.83 2.83 -4.32
N VAL A 535 -23.55 3.18 -4.55
CA VAL A 535 -23.11 4.56 -4.81
C VAL A 535 -22.35 4.69 -6.11
N ARG A 536 -21.23 3.94 -6.26
CA ARG A 536 -20.30 4.14 -7.37
C ARG A 536 -20.89 3.71 -8.71
N LYS A 537 -21.41 2.47 -8.83
CA LYS A 537 -22.04 2.00 -10.07
C LYS A 537 -23.26 2.83 -10.49
N PRO A 538 -24.16 3.25 -9.55
CA PRO A 538 -25.24 4.18 -9.88
C PRO A 538 -24.79 5.65 -9.98
N ARG A 539 -23.49 5.99 -9.76
CA ARG A 539 -22.89 7.31 -9.96
C ARG A 539 -23.50 8.41 -9.08
N LYS A 540 -23.79 8.13 -7.81
CA LYS A 540 -24.50 9.07 -6.92
C LYS A 540 -23.58 10.07 -6.21
N ALA A 541 -22.31 9.76 -6.02
CA ALA A 541 -21.36 10.64 -5.32
C ALA A 541 -20.87 11.76 -6.23
N SER A 542 -20.63 12.92 -5.63
CA SER A 542 -19.94 14.04 -6.25
C SER A 542 -18.41 13.90 -6.15
N ILE A 543 -17.94 13.33 -5.05
CA ILE A 543 -16.52 13.13 -4.77
C ILE A 543 -16.29 11.77 -4.10
N PHE A 544 -15.09 11.24 -4.28
CA PHE A 544 -14.55 10.15 -3.49
C PHE A 544 -13.20 10.55 -2.91
N ILE A 545 -12.93 10.20 -1.65
CA ILE A 545 -11.58 10.24 -1.08
C ILE A 545 -11.05 8.83 -1.14
N ASN A 546 -10.07 8.59 -2.01
CA ASN A 546 -9.49 7.28 -2.22
C ASN A 546 -7.99 7.41 -2.48
N GLY A 547 -7.23 6.34 -2.21
CA GLY A 547 -5.78 6.32 -2.35
C GLY A 547 -5.30 5.21 -3.27
N TRP A 548 -4.09 5.36 -3.76
CA TRP A 548 -3.34 4.37 -4.53
C TRP A 548 -1.98 4.13 -3.88
N GLY A 549 -1.56 2.88 -3.80
CA GLY A 549 -0.19 2.49 -3.45
C GLY A 549 0.45 1.88 -4.68
N ALA A 550 1.67 2.27 -5.00
CA ALA A 550 2.34 1.80 -6.20
C ALA A 550 2.52 0.27 -6.23
N ASP A 551 2.30 -0.34 -7.39
CA ASP A 551 2.64 -1.74 -7.66
C ASP A 551 4.11 -1.86 -8.08
N PHE A 552 4.63 -0.86 -8.80
CA PHE A 552 6.00 -0.79 -9.31
C PHE A 552 6.52 0.67 -9.34
N ALA A 553 7.84 0.81 -9.47
CA ALA A 553 8.58 2.07 -9.33
C ALA A 553 8.54 2.94 -10.58
N ASP A 554 7.38 3.46 -10.97
CA ASP A 554 7.25 4.41 -12.07
C ASP A 554 5.99 5.27 -11.91
N PRO A 555 6.03 6.59 -12.21
CA PRO A 555 4.85 7.47 -12.11
C PRO A 555 3.69 7.03 -12.99
N ILE A 556 3.91 6.25 -14.05
CA ILE A 556 2.84 5.72 -14.91
C ILE A 556 1.84 4.87 -14.11
N ASN A 557 2.28 4.21 -13.02
CA ASN A 557 1.40 3.42 -12.17
C ASN A 557 0.30 4.27 -11.49
N PHE A 558 0.58 5.55 -11.29
CA PHE A 558 -0.40 6.54 -10.82
C PHE A 558 -1.09 7.24 -11.98
N LEU A 559 -0.34 7.90 -12.86
CA LEU A 559 -0.87 8.79 -13.87
C LEU A 559 -1.67 8.08 -14.96
N GLY A 560 -1.31 6.84 -15.28
CA GLY A 560 -2.06 6.01 -16.22
C GLY A 560 -3.49 5.71 -15.78
N GLN A 561 -3.78 5.81 -14.47
CA GLN A 561 -5.11 5.56 -13.91
C GLN A 561 -6.13 6.67 -14.24
N GLU A 562 -5.66 7.88 -14.59
CA GLU A 562 -6.49 9.07 -14.84
C GLU A 562 -6.53 9.49 -16.31
N THR A 563 -5.90 8.73 -17.24
CA THR A 563 -5.87 9.06 -18.66
C THR A 563 -7.27 9.05 -19.29
N TYR A 564 -7.47 9.92 -20.30
CA TYR A 564 -8.73 10.08 -21.02
C TYR A 564 -8.83 9.07 -22.17
N ASP A 565 -10.04 8.53 -22.38
CA ASP A 565 -10.37 7.58 -23.45
C ASP A 565 -9.46 6.33 -23.50
N ASP A 566 -8.96 5.96 -22.32
CA ASP A 566 -8.14 4.78 -22.11
C ASP A 566 -8.95 3.71 -21.33
N PRO A 567 -9.27 2.56 -21.93
CA PRO A 567 -10.05 1.53 -21.27
C PRO A 567 -9.31 0.88 -20.08
N GLN A 568 -8.01 1.07 -19.93
CA GLN A 568 -7.19 0.58 -18.82
C GLN A 568 -7.12 1.58 -17.65
N ALA A 569 -7.50 2.85 -17.86
CA ALA A 569 -7.47 3.87 -16.84
C ALA A 569 -8.53 3.66 -15.77
N TYR A 570 -8.12 3.06 -14.64
CA TYR A 570 -9.04 2.64 -13.59
C TYR A 570 -9.85 3.78 -12.98
N TYR A 571 -9.19 4.87 -12.58
CA TYR A 571 -9.90 5.99 -11.94
C TYR A 571 -10.76 6.76 -12.94
N SER A 572 -10.30 6.94 -14.16
CA SER A 572 -11.10 7.58 -15.22
C SER A 572 -12.38 6.83 -15.52
N ASN A 573 -12.35 5.49 -15.52
CA ASN A 573 -13.51 4.66 -15.86
C ASN A 573 -14.39 4.30 -14.66
N ALA A 574 -13.85 4.31 -13.42
CA ALA A 574 -14.57 3.83 -12.24
C ALA A 574 -14.95 4.93 -11.25
N TYR A 575 -14.24 6.05 -11.22
CA TYR A 575 -14.44 7.12 -10.22
C TYR A 575 -14.71 8.48 -10.86
N SER A 576 -13.76 9.05 -11.62
CA SER A 576 -13.94 10.38 -12.19
C SER A 576 -14.96 10.43 -13.31
N LEU A 577 -15.09 9.36 -14.10
CA LEU A 577 -16.02 9.25 -15.24
C LEU A 577 -15.87 10.42 -16.22
N CYS A 578 -14.63 10.88 -16.43
CA CYS A 578 -14.35 12.03 -17.29
C CYS A 578 -14.75 11.79 -18.75
N ASN A 579 -14.71 10.52 -19.20
CA ASN A 579 -15.11 10.11 -20.56
C ASN A 579 -16.62 10.25 -20.82
N GLU A 580 -17.42 10.46 -19.79
CA GLU A 580 -18.88 10.54 -19.85
C GLU A 580 -19.39 12.00 -19.76
N ASN A 581 -18.51 13.00 -19.70
CA ASN A 581 -18.85 14.41 -19.69
C ASN A 581 -18.50 15.05 -21.05
N ASP A 582 -19.46 15.80 -21.61
CA ASP A 582 -19.36 16.36 -22.97
C ASP A 582 -18.79 17.79 -22.98
N ASP A 583 -18.39 18.37 -21.85
CA ASP A 583 -17.86 19.74 -21.81
C ASP A 583 -16.51 19.82 -22.57
N PRO A 584 -16.42 20.67 -23.61
CA PRO A 584 -15.24 20.68 -24.49
C PRO A 584 -13.97 21.17 -23.79
N ASP A 585 -14.09 22.05 -22.79
CA ASP A 585 -12.93 22.58 -22.05
C ASP A 585 -12.36 21.52 -21.09
N LEU A 586 -13.26 20.74 -20.46
CA LEU A 586 -12.86 19.59 -19.64
C LEU A 586 -12.16 18.51 -20.49
N ILE A 587 -12.75 18.16 -21.64
CA ILE A 587 -12.17 17.18 -22.57
C ILE A 587 -10.79 17.66 -23.05
N ALA A 588 -10.64 18.94 -23.36
CA ALA A 588 -9.36 19.50 -23.79
C ALA A 588 -8.28 19.38 -22.69
N ALA A 589 -8.62 19.69 -21.44
CA ALA A 589 -7.71 19.58 -20.31
C ALA A 589 -7.27 18.11 -20.06
N TYR A 590 -8.20 17.16 -20.12
CA TYR A 590 -7.88 15.74 -19.98
C TYR A 590 -7.03 15.20 -21.14
N LYS A 591 -7.27 15.65 -22.37
CA LYS A 591 -6.46 15.29 -23.53
C LYS A 591 -5.05 15.84 -23.44
N GLU A 592 -4.88 17.11 -23.02
CA GLU A 592 -3.57 17.71 -22.79
C GLU A 592 -2.76 16.87 -21.76
N PHE A 593 -3.38 16.53 -20.65
CA PHE A 593 -2.76 15.67 -19.65
C PHE A 593 -2.39 14.29 -20.22
N THR A 594 -3.32 13.63 -20.91
CA THR A 594 -3.12 12.30 -21.49
C THR A 594 -2.00 12.29 -22.53
N ASP A 595 -1.95 13.30 -23.41
CA ASP A 595 -0.89 13.43 -24.43
C ASP A 595 0.49 13.57 -23.78
N LEU A 596 0.59 14.31 -22.66
CA LEU A 596 1.83 14.42 -21.88
C LEU A 596 2.22 13.09 -21.22
N VAL A 597 1.26 12.34 -20.68
CA VAL A 597 1.51 10.99 -20.11
C VAL A 597 2.03 10.05 -21.20
N VAL A 598 1.39 10.02 -22.37
CA VAL A 598 1.80 9.20 -23.51
C VAL A 598 3.21 9.55 -23.97
N ALA A 599 3.52 10.86 -24.06
CA ALA A 599 4.85 11.32 -24.43
C ALA A 599 5.92 10.93 -23.39
N ALA A 600 5.61 11.03 -22.11
CA ALA A 600 6.52 10.62 -21.02
C ALA A 600 6.75 9.09 -21.02
N LYS A 601 5.69 8.31 -21.22
CA LYS A 601 5.75 6.84 -21.32
C LYS A 601 6.71 6.37 -22.43
N ALA A 602 6.79 7.11 -23.53
CA ALA A 602 7.66 6.81 -24.67
C ALA A 602 9.17 7.01 -24.40
N ILE A 603 9.54 7.66 -23.30
CA ILE A 603 10.95 7.82 -22.90
C ILE A 603 11.36 6.58 -22.10
N THR A 604 12.21 5.74 -22.66
CA THR A 604 12.58 4.44 -22.05
C THR A 604 14.07 4.28 -21.75
N ASN A 605 14.91 5.20 -22.27
CA ASN A 605 16.37 5.10 -22.17
C ASN A 605 17.04 6.20 -21.34
N ASP A 606 16.25 7.12 -20.78
CA ASP A 606 16.70 8.21 -19.90
C ASP A 606 15.63 8.41 -18.81
N MET A 607 15.88 7.84 -17.63
CA MET A 607 14.91 7.86 -16.54
C MET A 607 14.73 9.26 -15.96
N ASP A 608 15.76 10.09 -15.92
CA ASP A 608 15.66 11.47 -15.44
C ASP A 608 14.79 12.32 -16.38
N ALA A 609 14.98 12.15 -17.69
CA ALA A 609 14.13 12.78 -18.69
C ALA A 609 12.68 12.27 -18.64
N ARG A 610 12.50 10.96 -18.43
CA ARG A 610 11.19 10.32 -18.25
C ARG A 610 10.45 10.91 -17.04
N TYR A 611 11.09 10.96 -15.88
CA TYR A 611 10.50 11.51 -14.66
C TYR A 611 10.22 13.01 -14.77
N ALA A 612 11.09 13.78 -15.40
CA ALA A 612 10.82 15.19 -15.70
C ALA A 612 9.62 15.38 -16.63
N ALA A 613 9.43 14.48 -17.61
CA ALA A 613 8.27 14.52 -18.50
C ALA A 613 6.97 14.14 -17.77
N PHE A 614 6.99 13.11 -16.94
CA PHE A 614 5.85 12.77 -16.09
C PHE A 614 5.50 13.87 -15.09
N ALA A 615 6.50 14.54 -14.50
CA ALA A 615 6.25 15.66 -13.58
C ALA A 615 5.52 16.82 -14.28
N LYS A 616 5.81 17.08 -15.57
CA LYS A 616 5.04 18.05 -16.37
C LYS A 616 3.61 17.58 -16.61
N ALA A 617 3.41 16.29 -16.90
CA ALA A 617 2.07 15.72 -17.08
C ALA A 617 1.25 15.85 -15.79
N GLU A 618 1.84 15.48 -14.65
CA GLU A 618 1.18 15.60 -13.35
C GLU A 618 0.89 17.06 -12.99
N ALA A 619 1.84 17.96 -13.20
CA ALA A 619 1.61 19.40 -12.99
C ALA A 619 0.49 19.94 -13.90
N CYS A 620 0.37 19.47 -15.15
CA CYS A 620 -0.75 19.82 -16.04
C CYS A 620 -2.09 19.38 -15.42
N MET A 621 -2.20 18.12 -14.98
CA MET A 621 -3.40 17.58 -14.31
C MET A 621 -3.79 18.40 -13.07
N LEU A 622 -2.82 18.75 -12.23
CA LEU A 622 -3.04 19.53 -11.01
C LEU A 622 -3.34 21.01 -11.29
N ASN A 623 -2.72 21.60 -12.32
CA ASN A 623 -3.01 22.97 -12.75
C ASN A 623 -4.42 23.12 -13.32
N HIS A 624 -4.98 22.09 -13.97
CA HIS A 624 -6.38 22.04 -14.37
C HIS A 624 -7.31 21.59 -13.23
N ALA A 625 -6.75 21.29 -12.07
CA ALA A 625 -7.47 20.76 -10.91
C ALA A 625 -8.38 19.58 -11.27
N LEU A 626 -7.89 18.62 -12.10
CA LEU A 626 -8.65 17.45 -12.51
C LEU A 626 -8.85 16.47 -11.33
N VAL A 627 -7.95 16.51 -10.35
CA VAL A 627 -7.98 15.80 -9.09
C VAL A 627 -7.42 16.71 -8.00
N ILE A 628 -7.74 16.43 -6.74
CA ILE A 628 -7.21 17.22 -5.61
C ILE A 628 -6.39 16.29 -4.70
N PRO A 629 -5.05 16.43 -4.64
CA PRO A 629 -4.24 15.72 -3.66
C PRO A 629 -4.74 15.97 -2.24
N CYS A 630 -4.83 14.93 -1.43
CA CYS A 630 -5.42 14.99 -0.09
C CYS A 630 -4.37 14.72 0.99
N SER A 631 -4.05 13.45 1.23
CA SER A 631 -3.22 13.09 2.38
C SER A 631 -2.34 11.87 2.14
N TYR A 632 -1.28 11.79 2.96
CA TYR A 632 -0.59 10.56 3.30
C TYR A 632 -1.11 10.02 4.63
N GLU A 633 -0.93 8.72 4.89
CA GLU A 633 -1.15 8.13 6.20
C GLU A 633 0.12 8.25 7.04
N VAL A 634 0.05 9.08 8.06
CA VAL A 634 1.09 9.28 9.08
C VAL A 634 0.44 9.15 10.44
N GLY A 635 0.98 8.27 11.27
CA GLY A 635 0.47 8.00 12.61
C GLY A 635 1.53 8.22 13.69
N TRP A 636 1.22 7.79 14.91
CA TRP A 636 2.12 7.83 16.05
C TRP A 636 2.24 6.47 16.68
N GLU A 637 3.42 6.16 17.18
CA GLU A 637 3.73 4.89 17.80
C GLU A 637 4.66 5.02 19.01
N LEU A 638 4.71 3.97 19.79
CA LEU A 638 5.78 3.70 20.75
C LEU A 638 6.56 2.52 20.20
N THR A 639 7.88 2.66 20.08
CA THR A 639 8.69 1.66 19.39
C THR A 639 10.07 1.49 20.00
N LYS A 640 10.52 0.23 20.05
CA LYS A 640 11.91 -0.16 20.26
C LYS A 640 12.62 -0.44 18.93
N VAL A 641 11.90 -0.41 17.81
CA VAL A 641 12.45 -0.62 16.47
C VAL A 641 12.95 0.71 15.93
N ASN A 642 14.16 0.73 15.37
CA ASN A 642 14.66 1.87 14.61
C ASN A 642 13.92 1.92 13.26
N ASN A 643 13.00 2.87 13.09
CA ASN A 643 12.17 2.99 11.90
C ASN A 643 12.97 3.22 10.60
N TYR A 644 14.20 3.73 10.72
CA TYR A 644 15.05 4.06 9.60
C TYR A 644 15.94 2.90 9.13
N THR A 645 15.91 1.76 9.83
CA THR A 645 16.55 0.52 9.39
C THR A 645 15.56 -0.47 8.74
N LYS A 646 14.25 -0.22 8.87
CA LYS A 646 13.22 -1.03 8.18
C LYS A 646 13.31 -0.84 6.67
N VAL A 647 13.06 -1.89 5.92
CA VAL A 647 12.79 -1.75 4.48
C VAL A 647 11.71 -0.69 4.28
N TYR A 648 11.98 0.28 3.41
CA TYR A 648 11.03 1.34 3.12
C TYR A 648 10.62 1.30 1.66
N SER A 649 9.81 0.30 1.31
CA SER A 649 9.32 0.12 -0.04
C SER A 649 8.00 0.86 -0.23
N MET A 650 7.99 1.80 -1.16
CA MET A 650 6.78 2.54 -1.56
C MET A 650 6.05 1.86 -2.73
N TYR A 651 6.52 0.68 -3.13
CA TYR A 651 5.91 -0.22 -4.10
C TYR A 651 6.18 -1.68 -3.71
N GLY A 652 5.53 -2.63 -4.36
CA GLY A 652 5.66 -4.04 -4.00
C GLY A 652 5.11 -4.36 -2.61
N MET A 653 5.57 -5.45 -2.00
CA MET A 653 5.01 -5.99 -0.75
C MET A 653 6.07 -6.44 0.27
N GLN A 654 7.26 -5.79 0.28
CA GLN A 654 8.39 -6.23 1.12
C GLN A 654 8.63 -5.42 2.39
N ALA A 655 7.73 -4.49 2.76
CA ALA A 655 7.91 -3.61 3.91
C ALA A 655 8.12 -4.34 5.25
N TYR A 656 7.69 -5.59 5.37
CA TYR A 656 7.83 -6.44 6.56
C TYR A 656 8.88 -7.56 6.38
N ARG A 657 9.85 -7.36 5.50
CA ARG A 657 11.03 -8.23 5.45
C ARG A 657 11.92 -7.91 6.63
N TYR A 658 11.97 -8.81 7.62
CA TYR A 658 12.66 -8.63 8.92
C TYR A 658 14.17 -8.88 8.80
N VAL A 659 14.80 -8.26 7.83
CA VAL A 659 16.24 -8.32 7.57
C VAL A 659 16.83 -6.93 7.78
N ASP A 660 17.95 -6.84 8.47
CA ASP A 660 18.67 -5.60 8.80
C ASP A 660 17.91 -4.60 9.72
N TRP A 661 16.81 -5.03 10.35
CA TRP A 661 16.13 -4.20 11.33
C TRP A 661 16.90 -4.13 12.65
N GLU A 662 16.95 -2.96 13.26
CA GLU A 662 17.54 -2.75 14.58
C GLU A 662 16.44 -2.59 15.64
N VAL A 663 16.58 -3.33 16.74
CA VAL A 663 15.67 -3.28 17.88
C VAL A 663 16.45 -3.06 19.16
N SER A 664 16.10 -2.02 19.92
CA SER A 664 16.70 -1.73 21.24
C SER A 664 15.96 -2.46 22.37
N GLU A 665 16.58 -2.56 23.54
CA GLU A 665 15.94 -3.10 24.73
C GLU A 665 14.88 -2.17 25.32
N THR A 666 15.02 -0.87 25.10
CA THR A 666 14.11 0.15 25.59
C THR A 666 13.47 0.92 24.42
N PRO A 667 12.26 1.49 24.61
CA PRO A 667 11.66 2.33 23.59
C PRO A 667 12.58 3.52 23.22
N TYR A 668 12.63 3.85 21.93
CA TYR A 668 13.29 5.08 21.48
C TYR A 668 12.55 6.30 21.99
N THR A 669 13.31 7.28 22.48
CA THR A 669 12.74 8.61 22.72
C THR A 669 12.50 9.34 21.40
N THR A 670 11.62 10.34 21.41
CA THR A 670 11.40 11.26 20.28
C THR A 670 12.73 11.80 19.75
N GLU A 671 13.58 12.32 20.66
CA GLU A 671 14.90 12.88 20.31
C GLU A 671 15.84 11.85 19.67
N GLN A 672 15.87 10.60 20.17
CA GLN A 672 16.70 9.54 19.58
C GLN A 672 16.21 9.17 18.18
N MET A 673 14.90 9.12 17.96
CA MET A 673 14.35 8.80 16.64
C MET A 673 14.58 9.94 15.65
N GLU A 674 14.49 11.21 16.10
CA GLU A 674 14.86 12.37 15.29
C GLU A 674 16.35 12.37 14.90
N ALA A 675 17.23 11.92 15.81
CA ALA A 675 18.64 11.75 15.50
C ALA A 675 18.89 10.64 14.47
N ASN A 676 18.14 9.51 14.56
CA ASN A 676 18.18 8.46 13.55
C ASN A 676 17.66 8.94 12.20
N ALA A 677 16.59 9.75 12.19
CA ALA A 677 16.08 10.41 10.99
C ALA A 677 17.12 11.31 10.33
N ALA A 678 17.81 12.13 11.14
CA ALA A 678 18.85 13.04 10.64
C ALA A 678 20.03 12.28 10.03
N LYS A 679 20.45 11.16 10.66
CA LYS A 679 21.49 10.28 10.11
C LYS A 679 21.05 9.68 8.79
N TYR A 680 19.89 9.08 8.73
CA TYR A 680 19.30 8.49 7.53
C TYR A 680 19.19 9.48 6.37
N ASN A 681 18.77 10.72 6.63
CA ASN A 681 18.65 11.76 5.60
C ASN A 681 20.01 12.33 5.14
N ALA A 682 21.10 12.01 5.83
CA ALA A 682 22.45 12.44 5.46
C ALA A 682 23.21 11.38 4.63
N GLU A 683 22.75 10.15 4.62
CA GLU A 683 23.26 9.04 3.79
C GLU A 683 22.79 9.17 2.34
#